data_36fd3e601f3bcbe66e387775c9debddc
#
_entry.id   36fd3e601f3bcbe66e387775c9debddc
#
_cell.length_a   1.000
_cell.length_b   1.000
_cell.length_c   1.000
_cell.angle_alpha   90.00
_cell.angle_beta   90.00
_cell.angle_gamma   90.00
#
_symmetry.space_group_name_H-M   'P 1'
#
loop_
_entity.id
_entity.type
_entity.pdbx_description
1 polymer ?
#
loop_
_entity_poly.entity_id
_entity_poly.type
_entity_poly.pdbx_seq_one_letter_code
_entity_poly.pdbx_strand_id
1 'polypeptide(L)'
;MVRLFRLCAFVLSTMVVTGSLAHGYREGELIVKFRSERAQTRGMARVEGMGHVEAQRLMPLTGNKNAATRSAKQSLVPAFSTPTEDIDLSQLYLIRFDATSMTVEEAVKAYQAMDGVEYAEPNYLLGQISTSDDVTKYQAEPRYAEQWYMEAIRMPELWQQGITKEKRPVIAILDTGVDISHPDLKDNILAVKNVIDDNDDVTDEVGHGTSCASMAAAVCNGEGMVGANPMAQIIAIKLFKESTGSTVANEIKAYDFALSNGADIISMSYANPMESDALHDALKKTSQQAIMISATGNESTNIYDFVCTPAAWPEVIGVMATNGLGQLAKFSNYDLDGAFYSANDKPYNYELYVPGENMLTAKTGGGYRVISGTSFACPLAAGAISRLLQCRDFKDREELVRALAESAGSHLDIMQAYQYQEPVNGVFMRRVNGTDMAFNKVGDNRVVIGDGQHACVGSSQIDSLMIPQLVAGYPLEGVADHAFESLSIKKLTFGENVKALGASAFAGAKVDTLDLRRITKPFTCDAGCFDDQFYKHCIVRVQRQYLGDFQGNDSWKNFAHFLTDEFYWKNSDGVQINFNIIDEIAKIAAVSQTVDTRKPAIDASLSGKLTIPTEVNGYKITAVGVQAFMGCSLQDIELPETIDSIGKQAFENCGDLESVVLPDNITALPEACFNFCMSLSTVTLPKHLKSIGKDAFCGCVMSTVTIPAEVTSIAKGAFECDGLKSVVSLITEPFDLGSSKNDVFSTCDTLYVPKGTKALYEAKQGWKDFAHILESEPTGIHQVLQAPAENTTYYSIDGRQLKDAPQRQGIYIRQGKKILVTK
;
A
#
# COMPACT_ATOMS: atom_id res chain seq x y z
N MET A 1 -56.65 34.42 -2.13
CA MET A 1 -56.36 34.51 -3.58
C MET A 1 -54.89 34.83 -3.90
N VAL A 2 -54.08 35.40 -3.04
CA VAL A 2 -52.68 35.76 -3.32
C VAL A 2 -51.69 34.59 -3.10
N ARG A 3 -52.08 33.53 -2.39
CA ARG A 3 -51.22 32.32 -2.19
C ARG A 3 -51.35 31.25 -3.29
N LEU A 4 -52.42 31.31 -4.09
CA LEU A 4 -52.61 30.38 -5.20
C LEU A 4 -51.85 30.82 -6.47
N PHE A 5 -51.61 32.14 -6.64
CA PHE A 5 -50.88 32.68 -7.79
C PHE A 5 -49.34 32.47 -7.71
N ARG A 6 -48.80 32.29 -6.49
CA ARG A 6 -47.35 31.97 -6.34
C ARG A 6 -47.02 30.48 -6.56
N LEU A 7 -48.01 29.60 -6.39
CA LEU A 7 -47.81 28.16 -6.64
C LEU A 7 -47.91 27.83 -8.15
N CYS A 8 -48.74 28.56 -8.89
CA CYS A 8 -48.85 28.37 -10.35
C CYS A 8 -47.66 28.97 -11.12
N ALA A 9 -47.03 30.04 -10.60
CA ALA A 9 -45.84 30.62 -11.22
C ALA A 9 -44.58 29.75 -10.99
N PHE A 10 -44.54 28.99 -9.90
CA PHE A 10 -43.41 28.06 -9.62
C PHE A 10 -43.53 26.74 -10.39
N VAL A 11 -44.74 26.27 -10.66
CA VAL A 11 -44.98 25.05 -11.47
C VAL A 11 -44.82 25.33 -12.98
N LEU A 12 -45.09 26.57 -13.46
CA LEU A 12 -44.83 26.92 -14.86
C LEU A 12 -43.37 27.25 -15.17
N SER A 13 -42.52 27.62 -14.19
CA SER A 13 -41.09 27.82 -14.41
C SER A 13 -40.27 26.53 -14.37
N THR A 14 -40.83 25.48 -13.74
CA THR A 14 -40.20 24.13 -13.74
C THR A 14 -40.61 23.26 -14.92
N MET A 15 -41.69 23.59 -15.63
CA MET A 15 -42.13 22.85 -16.83
C MET A 15 -41.51 23.34 -18.13
N VAL A 16 -40.82 24.49 -18.16
CA VAL A 16 -40.14 24.98 -19.38
C VAL A 16 -38.66 24.53 -19.48
N VAL A 17 -38.09 23.98 -18.40
CA VAL A 17 -36.68 23.54 -18.40
C VAL A 17 -36.51 22.02 -18.70
N THR A 18 -37.62 21.25 -18.66
CA THR A 18 -37.53 19.79 -18.86
C THR A 18 -37.67 19.31 -20.32
N GLY A 19 -37.84 20.23 -21.29
CA GLY A 19 -38.05 19.91 -22.69
C GLY A 19 -36.77 19.89 -23.56
N SER A 20 -35.61 20.38 -23.08
CA SER A 20 -34.40 20.52 -23.95
C SER A 20 -33.20 19.68 -23.54
N LEU A 21 -33.33 18.78 -22.59
CA LEU A 21 -32.21 17.91 -22.14
C LEU A 21 -32.22 16.50 -22.77
N ALA A 22 -33.13 16.21 -23.68
CA ALA A 22 -33.29 14.89 -24.26
C ALA A 22 -32.18 14.50 -25.26
N HIS A 23 -31.42 15.44 -25.82
CA HIS A 23 -30.43 15.15 -26.88
C HIS A 23 -28.98 15.56 -26.57
N GLY A 24 -28.67 16.18 -25.43
CA GLY A 24 -27.31 16.57 -25.03
C GLY A 24 -26.65 17.66 -25.92
N TYR A 25 -27.40 18.34 -26.80
CA TYR A 25 -26.95 19.45 -27.64
C TYR A 25 -28.07 20.48 -27.85
N ARG A 26 -27.72 21.68 -28.36
CA ARG A 26 -28.72 22.71 -28.70
C ARG A 26 -29.40 22.42 -29.99
N GLU A 27 -30.72 22.36 -29.96
CA GLU A 27 -31.57 22.29 -31.17
C GLU A 27 -31.34 23.48 -32.09
N GLY A 28 -31.20 23.20 -33.39
CA GLY A 28 -30.95 24.22 -34.40
C GLY A 28 -29.55 24.85 -34.39
N GLU A 29 -28.59 24.24 -33.68
CA GLU A 29 -27.21 24.71 -33.69
C GLU A 29 -26.21 23.55 -33.96
N LEU A 30 -25.19 23.82 -34.81
CA LEU A 30 -24.08 22.92 -35.04
C LEU A 30 -22.78 23.71 -35.22
N ILE A 31 -21.66 23.03 -34.96
CA ILE A 31 -20.30 23.58 -35.17
C ILE A 31 -19.76 22.98 -36.45
N VAL A 32 -19.20 23.85 -37.34
CA VAL A 32 -18.63 23.42 -38.62
C VAL A 32 -17.23 24.02 -38.78
N LYS A 33 -16.28 23.16 -39.11
CA LYS A 33 -14.94 23.60 -39.55
C LYS A 33 -14.79 23.46 -41.06
N PHE A 34 -14.44 24.54 -41.70
CA PHE A 34 -14.17 24.58 -43.15
C PHE A 34 -12.66 24.52 -43.42
N ARG A 35 -12.27 23.85 -44.50
CA ARG A 35 -10.86 23.75 -44.91
C ARG A 35 -10.27 25.04 -45.47
N SER A 36 -11.10 26.00 -45.88
CA SER A 36 -10.68 27.32 -46.41
C SER A 36 -11.84 28.30 -46.39
N GLU A 37 -11.53 29.62 -46.43
CA GLU A 37 -12.56 30.68 -46.61
C GLU A 37 -13.40 30.51 -47.89
N ARG A 38 -12.82 29.97 -48.95
CA ARG A 38 -13.51 29.70 -50.21
C ARG A 38 -14.50 28.56 -50.11
N ALA A 39 -14.21 27.55 -49.28
CA ALA A 39 -15.08 26.46 -48.97
C ALA A 39 -16.24 26.91 -48.07
N GLN A 40 -15.94 27.77 -47.10
CA GLN A 40 -16.94 28.40 -46.22
C GLN A 40 -17.98 29.20 -47.04
N THR A 41 -17.56 30.08 -47.95
CA THR A 41 -18.47 30.92 -48.77
C THR A 41 -19.39 30.07 -49.64
N ARG A 42 -18.96 28.89 -50.10
CA ARG A 42 -19.77 27.93 -50.82
C ARG A 42 -20.69 27.07 -49.92
N GLY A 43 -20.19 26.67 -48.73
CA GLY A 43 -20.91 25.84 -47.77
C GLY A 43 -22.02 26.60 -47.05
N MET A 44 -21.86 27.94 -46.88
CA MET A 44 -22.92 28.77 -46.25
C MET A 44 -24.10 29.03 -47.19
N ALA A 45 -23.93 28.78 -48.47
CA ALA A 45 -24.91 29.25 -49.45
C ALA A 45 -26.15 28.40 -49.62
N ARG A 46 -26.30 27.21 -49.12
CA ARG A 46 -27.53 26.39 -49.09
C ARG A 46 -27.30 24.93 -48.73
N VAL A 47 -27.68 24.53 -47.55
CA VAL A 47 -28.21 23.19 -47.32
C VAL A 47 -29.70 23.23 -47.61
N GLU A 48 -30.12 22.50 -48.63
CA GLU A 48 -31.53 22.47 -49.07
C GLU A 48 -32.38 21.89 -47.89
N GLY A 49 -33.35 22.69 -47.41
CA GLY A 49 -34.25 22.28 -46.34
C GLY A 49 -33.97 22.88 -44.96
N MET A 50 -32.83 23.59 -44.74
CA MET A 50 -32.54 24.16 -43.39
C MET A 50 -33.25 25.48 -43.03
N GLY A 51 -34.03 26.07 -43.90
CA GLY A 51 -34.66 27.34 -43.65
C GLY A 51 -33.68 28.52 -43.61
N HIS A 52 -33.88 29.43 -42.67
CA HIS A 52 -32.94 30.54 -42.48
C HIS A 52 -31.67 30.06 -41.77
N VAL A 53 -30.48 30.35 -42.30
CA VAL A 53 -29.19 29.94 -41.77
C VAL A 53 -28.37 31.14 -41.37
N GLU A 54 -27.98 31.23 -40.11
CA GLU A 54 -27.00 32.22 -39.61
C GLU A 54 -25.67 31.51 -39.31
N ALA A 55 -24.56 32.12 -39.70
CA ALA A 55 -23.25 31.62 -39.40
C ALA A 55 -22.40 32.63 -38.63
N GLN A 56 -21.90 32.22 -37.51
CA GLN A 56 -21.05 33.04 -36.63
C GLN A 56 -19.68 32.39 -36.51
N ARG A 57 -18.61 33.12 -36.93
CA ARG A 57 -17.24 32.66 -36.72
C ARG A 57 -16.93 32.61 -35.22
N LEU A 58 -16.43 31.49 -34.73
CA LEU A 58 -16.14 31.30 -33.31
C LEU A 58 -14.81 31.89 -32.89
N MET A 59 -13.81 31.97 -33.84
CA MET A 59 -12.52 32.58 -33.56
C MET A 59 -12.18 33.65 -34.59
N PRO A 60 -11.67 34.84 -34.20
CA PRO A 60 -11.31 35.91 -35.14
C PRO A 60 -10.04 35.57 -35.94
N LEU A 61 -9.93 36.11 -37.17
CA LEU A 61 -8.77 35.94 -38.12
C LEU A 61 -7.44 36.49 -37.58
N THR A 62 -7.47 37.37 -36.60
CA THR A 62 -6.26 37.90 -35.98
C THR A 62 -5.73 36.94 -34.93
N GLY A 63 -4.85 36.04 -35.34
CA GLY A 63 -4.12 35.14 -34.46
C GLY A 63 -3.31 35.93 -33.43
N ASN A 64 -3.79 35.97 -32.21
CA ASN A 64 -2.99 36.43 -31.10
C ASN A 64 -1.97 35.36 -30.80
N LYS A 65 -0.69 35.60 -31.15
CA LYS A 65 0.43 34.66 -30.87
C LYS A 65 0.60 34.33 -29.39
N ASN A 66 -0.22 34.92 -28.50
CA ASN A 66 -0.28 34.63 -27.09
C ASN A 66 -1.36 33.56 -26.69
N ALA A 67 -2.06 32.96 -27.65
CA ALA A 67 -3.06 31.90 -27.37
C ALA A 67 -2.39 30.58 -27.03
N ALA A 68 -1.18 30.30 -27.52
CA ALA A 68 -0.43 29.10 -27.16
C ALA A 68 -0.11 29.01 -25.65
N THR A 69 0.04 30.15 -24.98
CA THR A 69 0.28 30.27 -23.54
C THR A 69 -0.99 30.11 -22.71
N ARG A 70 -2.19 30.22 -23.31
CA ARG A 70 -3.44 29.99 -22.59
C ARG A 70 -3.91 28.53 -22.59
N SER A 71 -3.54 27.76 -23.62
CA SER A 71 -3.89 26.34 -23.69
C SER A 71 -3.13 25.50 -22.65
N ALA A 72 -1.93 25.90 -22.27
CA ALA A 72 -1.16 25.27 -21.20
C ALA A 72 -1.79 25.42 -19.79
N LYS A 73 -2.75 26.36 -19.61
CA LYS A 73 -3.44 26.59 -18.34
C LYS A 73 -4.62 25.64 -18.10
N GLN A 74 -4.96 24.77 -19.03
CA GLN A 74 -6.10 23.83 -18.89
C GLN A 74 -5.67 22.37 -18.67
N SER A 75 -4.37 22.08 -18.62
CA SER A 75 -3.89 20.76 -18.22
C SER A 75 -4.07 20.57 -16.70
N LEU A 76 -4.57 19.44 -16.28
CA LEU A 76 -4.60 19.03 -14.88
C LEU A 76 -3.20 18.71 -14.37
N VAL A 77 -2.35 18.19 -15.25
CA VAL A 77 -0.93 17.91 -14.98
C VAL A 77 -0.12 19.17 -15.28
N PRO A 78 0.81 19.59 -14.42
CA PRO A 78 1.68 20.72 -14.65
C PRO A 78 2.43 20.59 -16.00
N ALA A 79 2.53 21.68 -16.74
CA ALA A 79 2.92 21.71 -18.14
C ALA A 79 4.26 21.02 -18.42
N PHE A 80 4.23 20.03 -19.29
CA PHE A 80 5.42 19.55 -19.99
C PHE A 80 5.54 20.32 -21.31
N SER A 81 6.76 20.73 -21.67
CA SER A 81 7.02 21.41 -22.93
C SER A 81 6.98 20.42 -24.11
N THR A 82 5.80 20.14 -24.64
CA THR A 82 5.66 19.46 -25.92
C THR A 82 5.35 20.48 -27.01
N PRO A 83 5.92 20.35 -28.23
CA PRO A 83 5.51 21.17 -29.39
C PRO A 83 4.06 20.80 -29.75
N THR A 84 3.14 21.76 -29.62
CA THR A 84 1.78 21.62 -30.14
C THR A 84 1.81 21.84 -31.64
N GLU A 85 1.20 20.94 -32.43
CA GLU A 85 0.87 21.23 -33.81
C GLU A 85 -0.04 22.46 -33.85
N ASP A 86 0.29 23.40 -34.77
CA ASP A 86 -0.50 24.61 -34.98
C ASP A 86 -1.85 24.24 -35.62
N ILE A 87 -2.89 24.07 -34.80
CA ILE A 87 -4.25 23.82 -35.28
C ILE A 87 -4.90 25.12 -35.64
N ASP A 88 -5.14 25.34 -36.95
CA ASP A 88 -5.86 26.51 -37.43
C ASP A 88 -7.35 26.42 -37.12
N LEU A 89 -7.83 27.23 -36.16
CA LEU A 89 -9.23 27.37 -35.78
C LEU A 89 -9.93 28.58 -36.43
N SER A 90 -9.25 29.28 -37.33
CA SER A 90 -9.80 30.49 -37.98
C SER A 90 -11.03 30.23 -38.87
N GLN A 91 -11.25 28.94 -39.25
CA GLN A 91 -12.37 28.51 -40.10
C GLN A 91 -13.43 27.75 -39.33
N LEU A 92 -13.52 27.93 -38.00
CA LEU A 92 -14.51 27.32 -37.13
C LEU A 92 -15.74 28.22 -36.95
N TYR A 93 -16.91 27.71 -37.27
CA TYR A 93 -18.17 28.45 -37.26
C TYR A 93 -19.27 27.77 -36.45
N LEU A 94 -20.07 28.54 -35.72
CA LEU A 94 -21.36 28.19 -35.20
C LEU A 94 -22.42 28.47 -36.28
N ILE A 95 -23.13 27.46 -36.69
CA ILE A 95 -24.24 27.54 -37.64
C ILE A 95 -25.55 27.42 -36.86
N ARG A 96 -26.44 28.41 -37.05
CA ARG A 96 -27.81 28.38 -36.52
C ARG A 96 -28.81 28.24 -37.64
N PHE A 97 -29.79 27.41 -37.44
CA PHE A 97 -30.84 27.14 -38.43
C PHE A 97 -32.16 26.86 -37.75
N ASP A 98 -33.26 26.85 -38.54
CA ASP A 98 -34.59 26.58 -38.03
C ASP A 98 -34.77 25.09 -37.72
N ALA A 99 -34.76 24.74 -36.43
CA ALA A 99 -34.91 23.35 -35.93
C ALA A 99 -36.25 22.70 -36.31
N THR A 100 -37.24 23.48 -36.75
CA THR A 100 -38.51 22.91 -37.26
C THR A 100 -38.42 22.41 -38.70
N SER A 101 -37.36 22.85 -39.41
CA SER A 101 -37.11 22.48 -40.80
C SER A 101 -36.26 21.24 -41.01
N MET A 102 -35.34 20.95 -40.05
CA MET A 102 -34.38 19.87 -40.10
C MET A 102 -33.87 19.55 -38.73
N THR A 103 -33.54 18.30 -38.42
CA THR A 103 -32.89 17.91 -37.16
C THR A 103 -31.41 18.25 -37.18
N VAL A 104 -30.78 18.36 -35.99
CA VAL A 104 -29.34 18.64 -35.88
C VAL A 104 -28.50 17.55 -36.51
N GLU A 105 -28.89 16.27 -36.34
CA GLU A 105 -28.20 15.13 -36.95
C GLU A 105 -28.25 15.14 -38.46
N GLU A 106 -29.40 15.52 -39.04
CA GLU A 106 -29.56 15.65 -40.51
C GLU A 106 -28.70 16.82 -41.02
N ALA A 107 -28.68 17.94 -40.32
CA ALA A 107 -27.85 19.09 -40.64
C ALA A 107 -26.36 18.75 -40.56
N VAL A 108 -25.92 18.05 -39.50
CA VAL A 108 -24.53 17.58 -39.38
C VAL A 108 -24.13 16.69 -40.54
N LYS A 109 -24.96 15.71 -40.90
CA LYS A 109 -24.72 14.84 -42.05
C LYS A 109 -24.65 15.60 -43.37
N ALA A 110 -25.52 16.60 -43.55
CA ALA A 110 -25.52 17.42 -44.75
C ALA A 110 -24.22 18.26 -44.87
N TYR A 111 -23.76 18.83 -43.76
CA TYR A 111 -22.49 19.56 -43.78
C TYR A 111 -21.27 18.64 -43.93
N GLN A 112 -21.26 17.48 -43.31
CA GLN A 112 -20.18 16.48 -43.47
C GLN A 112 -20.04 15.98 -44.91
N ALA A 113 -21.16 15.94 -45.66
CA ALA A 113 -21.18 15.52 -47.06
C ALA A 113 -20.68 16.61 -48.04
N MET A 114 -20.45 17.85 -47.60
CA MET A 114 -20.02 18.97 -48.44
C MET A 114 -18.54 18.95 -48.70
N ASP A 115 -18.16 19.17 -50.00
CA ASP A 115 -16.77 19.40 -50.35
C ASP A 115 -16.26 20.70 -49.67
N GLY A 116 -15.15 20.56 -48.92
CA GLY A 116 -14.51 21.66 -48.19
C GLY A 116 -14.89 21.79 -46.74
N VAL A 117 -15.76 20.95 -46.20
CA VAL A 117 -15.94 20.81 -44.78
C VAL A 117 -14.88 19.82 -44.23
N GLU A 118 -14.25 20.20 -43.15
CA GLU A 118 -13.31 19.34 -42.45
C GLU A 118 -14.05 18.42 -41.48
N TYR A 119 -14.91 19.00 -40.63
CA TYR A 119 -15.87 18.29 -39.81
C TYR A 119 -17.10 19.17 -39.49
N ALA A 120 -18.19 18.52 -39.08
CA ALA A 120 -19.36 19.15 -38.50
C ALA A 120 -19.86 18.28 -37.34
N GLU A 121 -20.30 18.92 -36.29
CA GLU A 121 -20.79 18.26 -35.08
C GLU A 121 -21.91 19.08 -34.42
N PRO A 122 -22.78 18.48 -33.60
CA PRO A 122 -23.74 19.22 -32.82
C PRO A 122 -23.08 20.24 -31.91
N ASN A 123 -23.74 21.37 -31.64
CA ASN A 123 -23.31 22.26 -30.57
C ASN A 123 -23.72 21.65 -29.23
N TYR A 124 -22.89 20.77 -28.70
CA TYR A 124 -23.14 20.08 -27.45
C TYR A 124 -23.33 21.04 -26.28
N LEU A 125 -24.30 20.75 -25.44
CA LEU A 125 -24.50 21.46 -24.18
C LEU A 125 -23.38 21.03 -23.24
N LEU A 126 -22.44 21.91 -23.02
CA LEU A 126 -21.52 21.78 -21.91
C LEU A 126 -22.34 22.04 -20.64
N GLY A 127 -22.57 21.01 -19.85
CA GLY A 127 -23.22 21.15 -18.56
C GLY A 127 -22.44 22.18 -17.75
N GLN A 128 -23.09 23.21 -17.20
CA GLN A 128 -22.48 23.98 -16.13
C GLN A 128 -22.17 23.00 -15.01
N ILE A 129 -20.90 22.68 -14.82
CA ILE A 129 -20.44 22.16 -13.56
C ILE A 129 -20.72 23.29 -12.58
N SER A 130 -21.68 23.09 -11.69
CA SER A 130 -22.04 24.09 -10.69
C SER A 130 -20.76 24.43 -9.92
N THR A 131 -20.46 25.69 -9.79
CA THR A 131 -19.26 26.23 -9.13
C THR A 131 -19.20 25.96 -7.61
N SER A 132 -20.16 25.22 -7.09
CA SER A 132 -20.11 24.53 -5.80
C SER A 132 -20.80 23.18 -6.00
N ASP A 133 -20.03 22.10 -6.00
CA ASP A 133 -20.60 20.77 -5.89
C ASP A 133 -21.43 20.71 -4.60
N ASP A 134 -22.69 20.32 -4.75
CA ASP A 134 -23.51 20.05 -3.58
C ASP A 134 -23.01 18.75 -2.96
N VAL A 135 -22.16 18.88 -1.96
CA VAL A 135 -21.58 17.75 -1.21
C VAL A 135 -22.65 16.84 -0.66
N THR A 136 -23.84 17.38 -0.39
CA THR A 136 -24.96 16.60 0.14
C THR A 136 -25.38 15.49 -0.81
N LYS A 137 -25.18 15.63 -2.12
CA LYS A 137 -25.48 14.57 -3.09
C LYS A 137 -24.53 13.36 -2.95
N TYR A 138 -23.23 13.58 -2.68
CA TYR A 138 -22.25 12.52 -2.49
C TYR A 138 -22.47 11.78 -1.18
N GLN A 139 -22.74 12.54 -0.12
CA GLN A 139 -23.07 11.99 1.20
C GLN A 139 -24.47 11.35 1.25
N ALA A 140 -25.33 11.62 0.26
CA ALA A 140 -26.65 11.00 0.12
C ALA A 140 -26.61 9.62 -0.57
N GLU A 141 -25.45 9.17 -1.08
CA GLU A 141 -25.32 7.82 -1.61
C GLU A 141 -25.69 6.77 -0.54
N PRO A 142 -26.47 5.75 -0.87
CA PRO A 142 -27.07 4.84 0.12
C PRO A 142 -26.05 4.17 1.07
N ARG A 143 -24.83 3.96 0.62
CA ARG A 143 -23.78 3.32 1.41
C ARG A 143 -22.66 4.25 1.86
N TYR A 144 -22.83 5.56 1.69
CA TYR A 144 -21.81 6.53 2.11
C TYR A 144 -21.44 6.41 3.59
N ALA A 145 -22.41 6.17 4.46
CA ALA A 145 -22.17 6.03 5.90
C ALA A 145 -21.21 4.89 6.26
N GLU A 146 -21.00 3.93 5.36
CA GLU A 146 -20.02 2.85 5.53
C GLU A 146 -18.62 3.23 5.02
N GLN A 147 -18.49 4.37 4.34
CA GLN A 147 -17.25 4.88 3.73
C GLN A 147 -16.50 5.82 4.69
N TRP A 148 -16.20 5.35 5.91
CA TRP A 148 -15.52 6.12 6.96
C TRP A 148 -14.26 6.83 6.47
N TYR A 149 -13.58 6.26 5.50
CA TYR A 149 -12.33 6.74 4.94
C TYR A 149 -12.47 8.06 4.16
N MET A 150 -13.64 8.38 3.66
CA MET A 150 -13.88 9.67 2.99
C MET A 150 -13.77 10.85 3.98
N GLU A 151 -14.34 10.67 5.18
CA GLU A 151 -14.22 11.65 6.26
C GLU A 151 -12.78 11.71 6.81
N ALA A 152 -12.13 10.55 6.93
CA ALA A 152 -10.77 10.46 7.46
C ALA A 152 -9.76 11.27 6.64
N ILE A 153 -9.89 11.28 5.31
CA ILE A 153 -9.03 12.08 4.42
C ILE A 153 -9.61 13.45 4.05
N ARG A 154 -10.74 13.84 4.66
CA ARG A 154 -11.45 15.11 4.49
C ARG A 154 -11.93 15.38 3.05
N MET A 155 -12.33 14.31 2.35
CA MET A 155 -12.91 14.45 1.00
C MET A 155 -14.15 15.34 0.93
N PRO A 156 -15.12 15.28 1.89
CA PRO A 156 -16.29 16.15 1.86
C PRO A 156 -15.94 17.64 1.81
N GLU A 157 -14.87 18.05 2.50
CA GLU A 157 -14.41 19.43 2.48
C GLU A 157 -13.77 19.81 1.13
N LEU A 158 -13.04 18.89 0.50
CA LEU A 158 -12.46 19.09 -0.83
C LEU A 158 -13.54 19.13 -1.91
N TRP A 159 -14.59 18.33 -1.80
CA TRP A 159 -15.72 18.38 -2.73
C TRP A 159 -16.44 19.73 -2.71
N GLN A 160 -16.43 20.45 -1.57
CA GLN A 160 -17.00 21.80 -1.44
C GLN A 160 -16.16 22.86 -2.16
N GLN A 161 -14.91 22.58 -2.48
CA GLN A 161 -14.06 23.53 -3.18
C GLN A 161 -14.47 23.63 -4.65
N GLY A 162 -14.46 24.86 -5.15
CA GLY A 162 -14.79 25.14 -6.55
C GLY A 162 -13.81 24.45 -7.52
N ILE A 163 -14.34 23.93 -8.61
CA ILE A 163 -13.55 23.38 -9.71
C ILE A 163 -12.98 24.55 -10.52
N THR A 164 -11.67 24.60 -10.65
CA THR A 164 -10.96 25.60 -11.46
C THR A 164 -10.66 25.12 -12.87
N LYS A 165 -10.72 23.79 -13.09
CA LYS A 165 -10.46 23.13 -14.38
C LYS A 165 -11.63 22.27 -14.79
N GLU A 166 -12.24 22.58 -15.92
CA GLU A 166 -13.42 21.87 -16.44
C GLU A 166 -13.11 20.47 -16.99
N LYS A 167 -11.84 20.18 -17.34
CA LYS A 167 -11.44 18.86 -17.80
C LYS A 167 -11.71 17.80 -16.73
N ARG A 168 -12.43 16.75 -17.12
CA ARG A 168 -12.59 15.55 -16.26
C ARG A 168 -11.24 14.85 -16.13
N PRO A 169 -10.77 14.56 -14.92
CA PRO A 169 -9.54 13.78 -14.75
C PRO A 169 -9.70 12.37 -15.28
N VAL A 170 -8.61 11.82 -15.80
CA VAL A 170 -8.57 10.45 -16.29
C VAL A 170 -7.62 9.62 -15.42
N ILE A 171 -8.16 8.57 -14.81
CA ILE A 171 -7.41 7.65 -13.95
C ILE A 171 -7.31 6.29 -14.65
N ALA A 172 -6.10 5.86 -14.98
CA ALA A 172 -5.87 4.50 -15.46
C ALA A 172 -5.73 3.54 -14.27
N ILE A 173 -6.54 2.49 -14.26
CA ILE A 173 -6.49 1.41 -13.25
C ILE A 173 -5.82 0.21 -13.92
N LEU A 174 -4.58 -0.08 -13.51
CA LEU A 174 -3.81 -1.23 -13.97
C LEU A 174 -3.98 -2.37 -12.97
N ASP A 175 -4.83 -3.37 -13.31
CA ASP A 175 -5.25 -4.37 -12.33
C ASP A 175 -5.72 -5.69 -13.01
N THR A 176 -6.58 -6.46 -12.35
CA THR A 176 -7.15 -7.74 -12.81
C THR A 176 -8.26 -7.58 -13.86
N GLY A 177 -8.55 -6.37 -14.27
CA GLY A 177 -9.70 -5.97 -15.09
C GLY A 177 -10.67 -5.13 -14.27
N VAL A 178 -11.80 -4.76 -14.86
CA VAL A 178 -12.88 -3.99 -14.20
C VAL A 178 -14.22 -4.48 -14.70
N ASP A 179 -15.19 -4.67 -13.82
CA ASP A 179 -16.58 -4.87 -14.20
C ASP A 179 -17.17 -3.56 -14.73
N ILE A 180 -17.00 -3.34 -16.03
CA ILE A 180 -17.47 -2.14 -16.74
C ILE A 180 -19.00 -2.04 -16.83
N SER A 181 -19.73 -3.07 -16.37
CA SER A 181 -21.19 -3.09 -16.30
C SER A 181 -21.73 -2.72 -14.91
N HIS A 182 -20.84 -2.63 -13.90
CA HIS A 182 -21.25 -2.28 -12.53
C HIS A 182 -21.94 -0.91 -12.51
N PRO A 183 -23.11 -0.76 -11.85
CA PRO A 183 -23.87 0.49 -11.85
C PRO A 183 -23.01 1.72 -11.47
N ASP A 184 -22.16 1.58 -10.45
CA ASP A 184 -21.31 2.67 -9.95
C ASP A 184 -20.08 2.97 -10.84
N LEU A 185 -19.79 2.18 -11.87
CA LEU A 185 -18.58 2.36 -12.68
C LEU A 185 -18.85 2.67 -14.15
N LYS A 186 -19.90 2.07 -14.72
CA LYS A 186 -20.18 2.06 -16.17
C LYS A 186 -20.13 3.45 -16.83
N ASP A 187 -20.64 4.48 -16.15
CA ASP A 187 -20.76 5.85 -16.69
C ASP A 187 -19.44 6.65 -16.61
N ASN A 188 -18.44 6.12 -15.93
CA ASN A 188 -17.10 6.71 -15.85
C ASN A 188 -16.04 5.96 -16.69
N ILE A 189 -16.40 4.85 -17.34
CA ILE A 189 -15.46 4.11 -18.20
C ILE A 189 -15.20 4.92 -19.48
N LEU A 190 -13.94 5.29 -19.70
CA LEU A 190 -13.47 6.01 -20.89
C LEU A 190 -12.92 5.07 -21.94
N ALA A 191 -12.05 4.14 -21.54
CA ALA A 191 -11.38 3.21 -22.44
C ALA A 191 -11.06 1.90 -21.70
N VAL A 192 -10.89 0.82 -22.45
CA VAL A 192 -10.57 -0.51 -21.92
C VAL A 192 -9.44 -1.16 -22.72
N LYS A 193 -8.59 -1.95 -22.07
CA LYS A 193 -7.55 -2.73 -22.73
C LYS A 193 -7.13 -3.93 -21.88
N ASN A 194 -7.09 -5.08 -22.50
CA ASN A 194 -6.41 -6.26 -21.98
C ASN A 194 -5.04 -6.36 -22.66
N VAL A 195 -3.98 -6.01 -21.94
CA VAL A 195 -2.60 -6.02 -22.48
C VAL A 195 -1.99 -7.41 -22.52
N ILE A 196 -2.62 -8.41 -21.87
CA ILE A 196 -2.15 -9.80 -21.85
C ILE A 196 -2.52 -10.48 -23.16
N ASP A 197 -3.79 -10.35 -23.55
CA ASP A 197 -4.35 -11.00 -24.77
C ASP A 197 -4.44 -10.04 -25.96
N ASP A 198 -4.01 -8.79 -25.77
CA ASP A 198 -4.05 -7.71 -26.76
C ASP A 198 -5.44 -7.47 -27.37
N ASN A 199 -6.46 -7.43 -26.53
CA ASN A 199 -7.85 -7.19 -26.90
C ASN A 199 -8.53 -6.23 -25.90
N ASP A 200 -9.87 -6.07 -26.00
CA ASP A 200 -10.63 -5.17 -25.13
C ASP A 200 -11.45 -5.92 -24.06
N ASP A 201 -11.19 -7.20 -23.84
CA ASP A 201 -11.84 -7.98 -22.78
C ASP A 201 -11.16 -7.72 -21.43
N VAL A 202 -11.77 -6.85 -20.65
CA VAL A 202 -11.33 -6.49 -19.29
C VAL A 202 -12.18 -7.14 -18.21
N THR A 203 -12.84 -8.26 -18.50
CA THR A 203 -13.60 -9.01 -17.49
C THR A 203 -12.73 -9.26 -16.26
N ASP A 204 -13.25 -8.86 -15.12
CA ASP A 204 -12.55 -8.97 -13.82
C ASP A 204 -13.01 -10.26 -13.12
N GLU A 205 -12.24 -11.33 -13.28
CA GLU A 205 -12.54 -12.65 -12.69
C GLU A 205 -12.22 -12.70 -11.19
N VAL A 206 -11.32 -11.83 -10.73
CA VAL A 206 -10.82 -11.75 -9.33
C VAL A 206 -11.64 -10.76 -8.50
N GLY A 207 -12.11 -9.70 -9.14
CA GLY A 207 -12.86 -8.61 -8.55
C GLY A 207 -11.98 -7.55 -7.87
N HIS A 208 -10.64 -7.67 -7.97
CA HIS A 208 -9.71 -6.75 -7.31
C HIS A 208 -9.70 -5.39 -8.03
N GLY A 209 -9.55 -5.36 -9.35
CA GLY A 209 -9.55 -4.12 -10.11
C GLY A 209 -10.89 -3.39 -10.11
N THR A 210 -12.02 -4.13 -10.05
CA THR A 210 -13.36 -3.54 -9.85
C THR A 210 -13.44 -2.79 -8.53
N SER A 211 -12.90 -3.38 -7.45
CA SER A 211 -12.82 -2.72 -6.14
C SER A 211 -11.94 -1.48 -6.19
N CYS A 212 -10.77 -1.56 -6.83
CA CYS A 212 -9.84 -0.43 -6.99
C CYS A 212 -10.49 0.72 -7.79
N ALA A 213 -11.13 0.42 -8.91
CA ALA A 213 -11.83 1.42 -9.73
C ALA A 213 -12.92 2.16 -8.94
N SER A 214 -13.67 1.43 -8.10
CA SER A 214 -14.75 2.02 -7.29
C SER A 214 -14.24 2.97 -6.23
N MET A 215 -13.10 2.69 -5.61
CA MET A 215 -12.47 3.57 -4.64
C MET A 215 -12.08 4.92 -5.26
N ALA A 216 -11.53 4.88 -6.47
CA ALA A 216 -11.09 6.08 -7.17
C ALA A 216 -12.26 6.92 -7.68
N ALA A 217 -13.24 6.29 -8.39
CA ALA A 217 -14.16 7.01 -9.25
C ALA A 217 -15.54 6.36 -9.40
N ALA A 218 -16.09 5.70 -8.36
CA ALA A 218 -17.51 5.32 -8.38
C ALA A 218 -18.39 6.56 -8.57
N VAL A 219 -19.37 6.48 -9.48
CA VAL A 219 -20.26 7.61 -9.82
C VAL A 219 -21.23 7.90 -8.68
N CYS A 220 -21.69 9.15 -8.58
CA CYS A 220 -22.82 9.52 -7.73
C CYS A 220 -24.11 9.36 -8.54
N ASN A 221 -24.83 8.26 -8.34
CA ASN A 221 -26.00 7.90 -9.14
C ASN A 221 -27.26 7.60 -8.30
N GLY A 222 -27.17 7.73 -6.97
CA GLY A 222 -28.25 7.40 -6.04
C GLY A 222 -28.32 5.91 -5.70
N GLU A 223 -27.31 5.13 -6.09
CA GLU A 223 -27.18 3.70 -5.82
C GLU A 223 -25.78 3.42 -5.25
N GLY A 224 -25.70 2.67 -4.15
CA GLY A 224 -24.45 2.13 -3.66
C GLY A 224 -23.47 3.12 -3.03
N MET A 225 -22.25 3.19 -3.55
CA MET A 225 -21.13 3.95 -2.99
C MET A 225 -20.69 5.08 -3.91
N VAL A 226 -19.86 5.99 -3.39
CA VAL A 226 -19.22 7.06 -4.16
C VAL A 226 -17.69 6.89 -4.12
N GLY A 227 -17.02 7.14 -5.23
CA GLY A 227 -15.55 7.21 -5.29
C GLY A 227 -15.01 8.54 -4.77
N ALA A 228 -13.70 8.61 -4.51
CA ALA A 228 -13.08 9.86 -4.05
C ALA A 228 -13.25 11.00 -5.07
N ASN A 229 -13.25 10.69 -6.35
CA ASN A 229 -13.65 11.64 -7.40
C ASN A 229 -14.71 11.03 -8.34
N PRO A 230 -16.00 11.18 -8.04
CA PRO A 230 -17.05 10.60 -8.86
C PRO A 230 -17.17 11.24 -10.26
N MET A 231 -16.43 12.30 -10.51
CA MET A 231 -16.34 12.95 -11.83
C MET A 231 -15.17 12.44 -12.68
N ALA A 232 -14.22 11.70 -12.10
CA ALA A 232 -13.09 11.17 -12.86
C ALA A 232 -13.54 10.10 -13.86
N GLN A 233 -12.81 10.00 -14.97
CA GLN A 233 -12.99 8.93 -15.96
C GLN A 233 -11.98 7.81 -15.70
N ILE A 234 -12.33 6.60 -16.04
CA ILE A 234 -11.54 5.40 -15.81
C ILE A 234 -11.05 4.82 -17.14
N ILE A 235 -9.75 4.59 -17.26
CA ILE A 235 -9.18 3.67 -18.24
C ILE A 235 -8.97 2.33 -17.53
N ALA A 236 -9.74 1.31 -17.89
CA ALA A 236 -9.63 -0.02 -17.30
C ALA A 236 -8.60 -0.85 -18.08
N ILE A 237 -7.49 -1.20 -17.44
CA ILE A 237 -6.42 -1.99 -18.06
C ILE A 237 -6.26 -3.31 -17.31
N LYS A 238 -6.59 -4.41 -18.00
CA LYS A 238 -6.35 -5.76 -17.49
C LYS A 238 -4.88 -6.13 -17.70
N LEU A 239 -4.14 -6.10 -16.59
CA LEU A 239 -2.72 -6.41 -16.52
C LEU A 239 -2.44 -7.78 -15.92
N PHE A 240 -3.34 -8.32 -15.08
CA PHE A 240 -3.18 -9.59 -14.38
C PHE A 240 -4.30 -10.58 -14.69
N LYS A 241 -3.92 -11.86 -14.77
CA LYS A 241 -4.83 -13.01 -14.68
C LYS A 241 -4.51 -13.81 -13.43
N GLU A 242 -5.54 -14.38 -12.79
CA GLU A 242 -5.40 -15.15 -11.56
C GLU A 242 -4.35 -16.27 -11.67
N SER A 243 -4.28 -16.93 -12.82
CA SER A 243 -3.45 -18.13 -13.01
C SER A 243 -2.02 -17.89 -13.48
N THR A 244 -1.69 -16.71 -14.05
CA THR A 244 -0.41 -16.50 -14.77
C THR A 244 0.35 -15.25 -14.38
N GLY A 245 -0.25 -14.36 -13.56
CA GLY A 245 0.36 -13.06 -13.26
C GLY A 245 0.46 -12.17 -14.50
N SER A 246 1.51 -11.35 -14.58
CA SER A 246 1.81 -10.48 -15.72
C SER A 246 3.30 -10.46 -16.03
N THR A 247 3.69 -9.65 -17.02
CA THR A 247 5.10 -9.48 -17.42
C THR A 247 5.45 -8.00 -17.51
N VAL A 248 6.74 -7.68 -17.38
CA VAL A 248 7.28 -6.33 -17.59
C VAL A 248 6.85 -5.76 -18.95
N ALA A 249 6.86 -6.57 -20.00
CA ALA A 249 6.43 -6.13 -21.33
C ALA A 249 4.95 -5.72 -21.38
N ASN A 250 4.08 -6.43 -20.65
CA ASN A 250 2.66 -6.08 -20.57
C ASN A 250 2.45 -4.79 -19.76
N GLU A 251 3.22 -4.58 -18.71
CA GLU A 251 3.14 -3.37 -17.90
C GLU A 251 3.60 -2.12 -18.70
N ILE A 252 4.67 -2.25 -19.48
CA ILE A 252 5.12 -1.18 -20.40
C ILE A 252 4.03 -0.85 -21.44
N LYS A 253 3.36 -1.85 -22.01
CA LYS A 253 2.21 -1.63 -22.93
C LYS A 253 1.03 -0.95 -22.21
N ALA A 254 0.80 -1.28 -20.95
CA ALA A 254 -0.26 -0.66 -20.15
C ALA A 254 0.01 0.84 -19.96
N TYR A 255 1.26 1.23 -19.68
CA TYR A 255 1.65 2.65 -19.60
C TYR A 255 1.42 3.39 -20.92
N ASP A 256 1.86 2.80 -22.04
CA ASP A 256 1.68 3.41 -23.36
C ASP A 256 0.19 3.59 -23.71
N PHE A 257 -0.63 2.57 -23.42
CA PHE A 257 -2.08 2.65 -23.63
C PHE A 257 -2.74 3.70 -22.73
N ALA A 258 -2.36 3.77 -21.45
CA ALA A 258 -2.87 4.77 -20.51
C ALA A 258 -2.57 6.20 -21.01
N LEU A 259 -1.32 6.48 -21.38
CA LEU A 259 -0.91 7.80 -21.91
C LEU A 259 -1.62 8.13 -23.23
N SER A 260 -1.72 7.17 -24.15
CA SER A 260 -2.38 7.35 -25.45
C SER A 260 -3.87 7.68 -25.31
N ASN A 261 -4.50 7.33 -24.20
CA ASN A 261 -5.89 7.63 -23.88
C ASN A 261 -6.03 8.77 -22.86
N GLY A 262 -4.96 9.53 -22.61
CA GLY A 262 -4.97 10.79 -21.86
C GLY A 262 -5.05 10.61 -20.34
N ALA A 263 -4.50 9.54 -19.80
CA ALA A 263 -4.40 9.35 -18.35
C ALA A 263 -3.65 10.52 -17.70
N ASP A 264 -4.28 11.13 -16.70
CA ASP A 264 -3.64 12.12 -15.83
C ASP A 264 -2.98 11.43 -14.63
N ILE A 265 -3.53 10.29 -14.20
CA ILE A 265 -3.02 9.47 -13.08
C ILE A 265 -3.03 8.01 -13.49
N ILE A 266 -1.98 7.28 -13.13
CA ILE A 266 -1.88 5.82 -13.30
C ILE A 266 -1.82 5.18 -11.91
N SER A 267 -2.85 4.41 -11.56
CA SER A 267 -3.00 3.72 -10.29
C SER A 267 -2.61 2.25 -10.42
N MET A 268 -1.63 1.84 -9.62
CA MET A 268 -1.00 0.52 -9.64
C MET A 268 -1.19 -0.15 -8.28
N SER A 269 -2.24 -0.97 -8.15
CA SER A 269 -2.60 -1.63 -6.89
C SER A 269 -1.88 -2.97 -6.70
N TYR A 270 -0.60 -3.01 -7.03
CA TYR A 270 0.27 -4.17 -6.91
C TYR A 270 1.68 -3.77 -6.47
N ALA A 271 2.44 -4.72 -5.97
CA ALA A 271 3.82 -4.55 -5.56
C ALA A 271 4.64 -5.77 -6.01
N ASN A 272 5.90 -5.55 -6.39
CA ASN A 272 6.80 -6.58 -6.85
C ASN A 272 8.17 -6.40 -6.16
N PRO A 273 8.76 -7.46 -5.61
CA PRO A 273 10.11 -7.38 -5.05
C PRO A 273 11.22 -7.36 -6.12
N MET A 274 10.86 -7.56 -7.38
CA MET A 274 11.81 -7.64 -8.50
C MET A 274 12.04 -6.26 -9.13
N GLU A 275 13.28 -5.85 -9.26
CA GLU A 275 13.65 -4.67 -10.02
C GLU A 275 13.86 -5.01 -11.50
N SER A 276 13.41 -4.12 -12.38
CA SER A 276 13.63 -4.20 -13.82
C SER A 276 14.03 -2.82 -14.35
N ASP A 277 15.22 -2.70 -14.89
CA ASP A 277 15.71 -1.45 -15.50
C ASP A 277 14.81 -1.01 -16.67
N ALA A 278 14.34 -1.95 -17.50
CA ALA A 278 13.44 -1.66 -18.60
C ALA A 278 12.10 -1.08 -18.13
N LEU A 279 11.55 -1.64 -17.05
CA LEU A 279 10.32 -1.14 -16.45
C LEU A 279 10.51 0.24 -15.82
N HIS A 280 11.61 0.43 -15.09
CA HIS A 280 11.94 1.70 -14.46
C HIS A 280 12.18 2.81 -15.49
N ASP A 281 12.86 2.53 -16.59
CA ASP A 281 13.04 3.50 -17.68
C ASP A 281 11.73 3.87 -18.35
N ALA A 282 10.84 2.90 -18.60
CA ALA A 282 9.51 3.16 -19.13
C ALA A 282 8.68 4.00 -18.15
N LEU A 283 8.75 3.68 -16.86
CA LEU A 283 8.04 4.41 -15.80
C LEU A 283 8.55 5.85 -15.68
N LYS A 284 9.87 6.09 -15.69
CA LYS A 284 10.47 7.43 -15.70
C LYS A 284 9.95 8.28 -16.87
N LYS A 285 9.83 7.68 -18.04
CA LYS A 285 9.28 8.37 -19.20
C LYS A 285 7.79 8.68 -19.03
N THR A 286 7.03 7.74 -18.46
CA THR A 286 5.59 7.86 -18.21
C THR A 286 5.29 8.91 -17.15
N SER A 287 6.09 8.95 -16.07
CA SER A 287 5.94 9.90 -14.97
C SER A 287 6.13 11.37 -15.37
N GLN A 288 6.74 11.62 -16.53
CA GLN A 288 6.82 12.97 -17.11
C GLN A 288 5.49 13.48 -17.66
N GLN A 289 4.50 12.59 -17.86
CA GLN A 289 3.22 12.92 -18.50
C GLN A 289 2.00 12.60 -17.61
N ALA A 290 2.13 11.66 -16.69
CA ALA A 290 1.08 11.26 -15.76
C ALA A 290 1.64 11.09 -14.34
N ILE A 291 0.79 11.29 -13.34
CA ILE A 291 1.15 10.99 -11.95
C ILE A 291 1.10 9.48 -11.76
N MET A 292 2.21 8.90 -11.31
CA MET A 292 2.32 7.48 -10.99
C MET A 292 2.05 7.28 -9.51
N ILE A 293 1.14 6.37 -9.15
CA ILE A 293 0.81 6.06 -7.76
C ILE A 293 0.70 4.55 -7.58
N SER A 294 1.29 4.00 -6.52
CA SER A 294 1.34 2.56 -6.31
C SER A 294 1.18 2.14 -4.86
N ALA A 295 0.59 0.97 -4.65
CA ALA A 295 0.49 0.29 -3.37
C ALA A 295 1.84 -0.26 -2.92
N THR A 296 2.16 -0.14 -1.61
CA THR A 296 3.45 -0.56 -1.05
C THR A 296 3.56 -2.05 -0.75
N GLY A 297 2.44 -2.80 -0.77
CA GLY A 297 2.40 -4.23 -0.42
C GLY A 297 1.84 -4.50 0.98
N ASN A 298 1.60 -5.79 1.30
CA ASN A 298 0.83 -6.21 2.48
C ASN A 298 1.59 -7.25 3.34
N GLU A 299 2.91 -7.20 3.37
CA GLU A 299 3.77 -8.18 4.02
C GLU A 299 4.24 -7.73 5.42
N SER A 300 3.75 -6.58 5.92
CA SER A 300 4.15 -6.03 7.24
C SER A 300 5.66 -5.74 7.34
N THR A 301 6.30 -5.44 6.21
CA THR A 301 7.77 -5.26 6.13
C THR A 301 8.13 -3.79 5.98
N ASN A 302 9.28 -3.43 6.57
CA ASN A 302 9.90 -2.14 6.36
C ASN A 302 10.56 -2.10 4.97
N ILE A 303 10.54 -0.93 4.31
CA ILE A 303 11.21 -0.71 3.03
C ILE A 303 12.72 -1.07 3.06
N TYR A 304 13.36 -0.98 4.24
CA TYR A 304 14.75 -1.41 4.43
C TYR A 304 14.95 -2.93 4.30
N ASP A 305 13.95 -3.69 4.76
CA ASP A 305 14.01 -5.14 4.75
C ASP A 305 13.55 -5.72 3.42
N PHE A 306 12.61 -5.02 2.77
CA PHE A 306 11.98 -5.51 1.56
C PHE A 306 11.46 -4.36 0.68
N VAL A 307 12.19 -4.05 -0.38
CA VAL A 307 11.82 -3.01 -1.35
C VAL A 307 10.74 -3.55 -2.29
N CYS A 308 9.60 -2.87 -2.34
CA CYS A 308 8.52 -3.18 -3.27
C CYS A 308 8.45 -2.14 -4.38
N THR A 309 8.68 -2.55 -5.62
CA THR A 309 8.51 -1.72 -6.81
C THR A 309 7.13 -1.94 -7.43
N PRO A 310 6.55 -0.97 -8.16
CA PRO A 310 7.10 0.36 -8.45
C PRO A 310 6.94 1.39 -7.32
N ALA A 311 6.23 1.08 -6.23
CA ALA A 311 5.91 2.02 -5.15
C ALA A 311 7.13 2.72 -4.54
N ALA A 312 8.28 2.01 -4.45
CA ALA A 312 9.50 2.55 -3.86
C ALA A 312 10.29 3.50 -4.79
N TRP A 313 9.99 3.55 -6.07
CA TRP A 313 10.74 4.39 -7.01
C TRP A 313 10.40 5.88 -6.85
N PRO A 314 11.39 6.79 -6.98
CA PRO A 314 11.19 8.24 -6.73
C PRO A 314 10.16 8.90 -7.63
N GLU A 315 9.88 8.32 -8.78
CA GLU A 315 8.91 8.82 -9.74
C GLU A 315 7.47 8.40 -9.40
N VAL A 316 7.29 7.55 -8.38
CA VAL A 316 5.99 6.99 -7.96
C VAL A 316 5.61 7.58 -6.60
N ILE A 317 4.35 7.77 -6.37
CA ILE A 317 3.81 8.06 -5.03
C ILE A 317 3.48 6.72 -4.39
N GLY A 318 4.27 6.28 -3.43
CA GLY A 318 4.08 5.04 -2.68
C GLY A 318 3.03 5.21 -1.58
N VAL A 319 2.03 4.33 -1.54
CA VAL A 319 0.88 4.43 -0.64
C VAL A 319 0.83 3.28 0.35
N MET A 320 1.02 3.62 1.62
CA MET A 320 0.88 2.74 2.79
C MET A 320 -0.57 2.76 3.30
N ALA A 321 -1.01 1.68 3.92
CA ALA A 321 -2.36 1.56 4.46
C ALA A 321 -2.44 1.89 5.96
N THR A 322 -3.50 2.62 6.35
CA THR A 322 -3.85 2.88 7.75
C THR A 322 -5.21 2.31 8.13
N ASN A 323 -5.44 2.13 9.42
CA ASN A 323 -6.71 1.75 10.01
C ASN A 323 -7.58 2.97 10.37
N GLY A 324 -8.80 2.74 10.86
CA GLY A 324 -9.74 3.80 11.23
C GLY A 324 -9.31 4.69 12.42
N LEU A 325 -8.21 4.36 13.09
CA LEU A 325 -7.61 5.17 14.16
C LEU A 325 -6.41 5.99 13.66
N GLY A 326 -6.09 5.95 12.38
CA GLY A 326 -4.92 6.63 11.82
C GLY A 326 -3.59 5.94 12.10
N GLN A 327 -3.63 4.71 12.57
CA GLN A 327 -2.44 3.92 12.79
C GLN A 327 -2.11 3.10 11.55
N LEU A 328 -0.84 2.84 11.32
CA LEU A 328 -0.41 1.94 10.27
C LEU A 328 -1.16 0.59 10.39
N ALA A 329 -1.78 0.14 9.31
CA ALA A 329 -2.44 -1.16 9.28
C ALA A 329 -1.40 -2.27 9.45
N LYS A 330 -1.73 -3.30 10.24
CA LYS A 330 -0.76 -4.35 10.60
C LYS A 330 -0.14 -5.07 9.40
N PHE A 331 -0.88 -5.18 8.32
CA PHE A 331 -0.41 -5.83 7.10
C PHE A 331 0.44 -4.91 6.22
N SER A 332 0.30 -3.58 6.33
CA SER A 332 0.94 -2.64 5.40
C SER A 332 2.46 -2.75 5.43
N ASN A 333 3.07 -2.81 4.27
CA ASN A 333 4.47 -2.45 4.16
C ASN A 333 4.62 -0.97 4.48
N TYR A 334 5.76 -0.59 5.04
CA TYR A 334 5.91 0.73 5.60
C TYR A 334 7.31 1.30 5.43
N ASP A 335 7.30 2.61 5.43
CA ASP A 335 8.46 3.45 5.61
C ASP A 335 8.13 4.38 6.78
N LEU A 336 8.55 4.02 7.99
CA LEU A 336 8.17 4.73 9.22
C LEU A 336 8.63 6.19 9.23
N ASP A 337 9.47 6.55 8.32
CA ASP A 337 10.33 7.68 8.49
C ASP A 337 10.49 8.52 7.23
N GLY A 338 9.87 8.17 6.12
CA GLY A 338 10.16 8.75 4.81
C GLY A 338 11.65 8.51 4.45
N ALA A 339 12.15 7.33 4.77
CA ALA A 339 13.56 7.05 4.65
C ALA A 339 13.95 6.73 3.22
N PHE A 340 14.98 7.37 2.74
CA PHE A 340 15.67 6.93 1.53
C PHE A 340 16.53 5.69 1.84
N TYR A 341 16.08 4.53 1.42
CA TYR A 341 16.95 3.39 1.35
C TYR A 341 17.70 3.42 0.02
N SER A 342 19.01 3.42 0.08
CA SER A 342 19.85 3.26 -1.09
C SER A 342 20.43 1.86 -1.14
N ALA A 343 19.76 0.95 -1.81
CA ALA A 343 20.44 -0.23 -2.34
C ALA A 343 21.03 0.18 -3.68
N ASN A 344 22.35 0.14 -3.81
CA ASN A 344 23.05 0.52 -5.06
C ASN A 344 22.87 2.01 -5.47
N ASP A 345 22.89 2.94 -4.50
CA ASP A 345 22.75 4.38 -4.72
C ASP A 345 21.41 4.82 -5.35
N LYS A 346 20.37 4.00 -5.29
CA LYS A 346 19.01 4.38 -5.72
C LYS A 346 18.21 4.86 -4.51
N PRO A 347 17.60 6.05 -4.54
CA PRO A 347 16.69 6.49 -3.49
C PRO A 347 15.36 5.73 -3.60
N TYR A 348 14.92 5.12 -2.49
CA TYR A 348 13.61 4.48 -2.38
C TYR A 348 12.81 5.13 -1.25
N ASN A 349 11.49 5.31 -1.45
CA ASN A 349 10.63 5.99 -0.50
C ASN A 349 9.17 5.50 -0.62
N TYR A 350 8.39 5.62 0.48
CA TYR A 350 6.93 5.55 0.46
C TYR A 350 6.37 6.84 1.07
N GLU A 351 5.53 7.58 0.32
CA GLU A 351 5.19 8.96 0.66
C GLU A 351 3.93 9.11 1.51
N LEU A 352 2.90 8.28 1.28
CA LEU A 352 1.58 8.55 1.82
C LEU A 352 1.05 7.45 2.74
N TYR A 353 0.46 7.87 3.85
CA TYR A 353 -0.39 7.07 4.71
C TYR A 353 -1.86 7.32 4.33
N VAL A 354 -2.58 6.29 3.90
CA VAL A 354 -3.96 6.42 3.41
C VAL A 354 -4.82 5.31 4.00
N PRO A 355 -6.10 5.55 4.37
CA PRO A 355 -6.99 4.49 4.81
C PRO A 355 -6.99 3.28 3.88
N GLY A 356 -6.81 2.07 4.42
CA GLY A 356 -6.74 0.82 3.65
C GLY A 356 -7.26 -0.40 4.40
N GLU A 357 -7.82 -0.23 5.61
CA GLU A 357 -8.38 -1.32 6.39
C GLU A 357 -9.91 -1.21 6.48
N ASN A 358 -10.64 -2.31 6.25
CA ASN A 358 -12.11 -2.36 6.26
C ASN A 358 -12.77 -1.37 5.30
N MET A 359 -12.32 -1.37 4.05
CA MET A 359 -12.78 -0.47 2.99
C MET A 359 -14.00 -1.04 2.28
N LEU A 360 -15.09 -0.28 2.21
CA LEU A 360 -16.25 -0.61 1.37
C LEU A 360 -15.89 -0.41 -0.10
N THR A 361 -16.10 -1.40 -0.95
CA THR A 361 -15.80 -1.36 -2.39
C THR A 361 -16.89 -2.01 -3.21
N ALA A 362 -16.98 -1.69 -4.50
CA ALA A 362 -17.77 -2.44 -5.45
C ALA A 362 -17.22 -3.87 -5.64
N LYS A 363 -18.12 -4.79 -5.96
CA LYS A 363 -17.81 -6.19 -6.20
C LYS A 363 -18.21 -6.56 -7.64
N THR A 364 -17.35 -7.32 -8.32
CA THR A 364 -17.67 -7.85 -9.67
C THR A 364 -18.95 -8.67 -9.65
N GLY A 365 -19.76 -8.57 -10.71
CA GLY A 365 -21.09 -9.15 -10.77
C GLY A 365 -22.17 -8.38 -9.99
N GLY A 366 -21.87 -7.19 -9.54
CA GLY A 366 -22.77 -6.30 -8.80
C GLY A 366 -22.66 -6.43 -7.27
N GLY A 367 -23.17 -5.42 -6.56
CA GLY A 367 -23.11 -5.32 -5.11
C GLY A 367 -21.76 -4.85 -4.57
N TYR A 368 -21.52 -5.08 -3.26
CA TYR A 368 -20.43 -4.46 -2.53
C TYR A 368 -19.79 -5.46 -1.57
N ARG A 369 -18.54 -5.18 -1.19
CA ARG A 369 -17.81 -5.94 -0.17
C ARG A 369 -16.93 -5.02 0.68
N VAL A 370 -16.57 -5.49 1.88
CA VAL A 370 -15.57 -4.84 2.72
C VAL A 370 -14.28 -5.63 2.62
N ILE A 371 -13.18 -4.93 2.38
CA ILE A 371 -11.87 -5.54 2.12
C ILE A 371 -10.75 -4.63 2.65
N SER A 372 -9.57 -5.19 2.88
CA SER A 372 -8.41 -4.47 3.39
C SER A 372 -7.19 -4.70 2.51
N GLY A 373 -6.32 -3.70 2.36
CA GLY A 373 -5.07 -3.78 1.61
C GLY A 373 -4.55 -2.40 1.21
N THR A 374 -3.25 -2.27 1.04
CA THR A 374 -2.62 -1.09 0.40
C THR A 374 -3.16 -0.89 -1.02
N SER A 375 -3.62 -1.98 -1.65
CA SER A 375 -4.27 -1.96 -2.96
C SER A 375 -5.54 -1.12 -3.01
N PHE A 376 -6.21 -0.85 -1.88
CA PHE A 376 -7.43 -0.02 -1.82
C PHE A 376 -7.13 1.40 -1.33
N ALA A 377 -6.06 1.58 -0.57
CA ALA A 377 -5.52 2.88 -0.21
C ALA A 377 -4.99 3.65 -1.44
N CYS A 378 -4.31 2.95 -2.34
CA CYS A 378 -3.74 3.52 -3.55
C CYS A 378 -4.80 4.19 -4.46
N PRO A 379 -5.86 3.53 -4.93
CA PRO A 379 -6.87 4.18 -5.76
C PRO A 379 -7.72 5.22 -5.01
N LEU A 380 -7.90 5.10 -3.70
CA LEU A 380 -8.50 6.17 -2.89
C LEU A 380 -7.69 7.45 -2.99
N ALA A 381 -6.37 7.36 -2.82
CA ALA A 381 -5.47 8.49 -3.00
C ALA A 381 -5.48 9.01 -4.45
N ALA A 382 -5.48 8.13 -5.45
CA ALA A 382 -5.56 8.52 -6.85
C ALA A 382 -6.81 9.36 -7.16
N GLY A 383 -7.97 8.93 -6.66
CA GLY A 383 -9.23 9.68 -6.77
C GLY A 383 -9.15 11.03 -6.07
N ALA A 384 -8.65 11.07 -4.82
CA ALA A 384 -8.51 12.29 -4.05
C ALA A 384 -7.56 13.30 -4.72
N ILE A 385 -6.41 12.85 -5.20
CA ILE A 385 -5.43 13.67 -5.96
C ILE A 385 -6.07 14.19 -7.25
N SER A 386 -6.82 13.37 -7.96
CA SER A 386 -7.50 13.79 -9.19
C SER A 386 -8.48 14.94 -8.93
N ARG A 387 -9.22 14.89 -7.81
CA ARG A 387 -10.11 15.98 -7.39
C ARG A 387 -9.32 17.23 -6.96
N LEU A 388 -8.23 17.04 -6.22
CA LEU A 388 -7.35 18.14 -5.81
C LEU A 388 -6.84 18.92 -7.03
N LEU A 389 -6.43 18.23 -8.08
CA LEU A 389 -5.95 18.83 -9.34
C LEU A 389 -7.03 19.59 -10.11
N GLN A 390 -8.32 19.26 -9.91
CA GLN A 390 -9.42 20.06 -10.45
C GLN A 390 -9.66 21.36 -9.68
N CYS A 391 -9.32 21.38 -8.39
CA CYS A 391 -9.63 22.51 -7.50
C CYS A 391 -8.46 23.48 -7.36
N ARG A 392 -7.22 23.03 -7.64
CA ARG A 392 -6.01 23.81 -7.41
C ARG A 392 -4.97 23.58 -8.52
N ASP A 393 -4.28 24.67 -8.90
CA ASP A 393 -3.06 24.60 -9.70
C ASP A 393 -1.83 24.38 -8.83
N PHE A 394 -0.93 23.51 -9.28
CA PHE A 394 0.40 23.33 -8.74
C PHE A 394 1.41 23.80 -9.80
N LYS A 395 2.49 24.42 -9.36
CA LYS A 395 3.54 24.94 -10.23
C LYS A 395 4.20 23.81 -11.04
N ASP A 396 4.49 22.71 -10.35
CA ASP A 396 5.13 21.53 -10.90
C ASP A 396 4.68 20.28 -10.08
N ARG A 397 5.11 19.11 -10.55
CA ARG A 397 4.84 17.83 -9.88
C ARG A 397 5.43 17.80 -8.46
N GLU A 398 6.60 18.39 -8.30
CA GLU A 398 7.31 18.45 -7.03
C GLU A 398 6.52 19.23 -5.99
N GLU A 399 5.88 20.33 -6.35
CA GLU A 399 4.97 21.05 -5.42
C GLU A 399 3.76 20.19 -5.02
N LEU A 400 3.18 19.46 -5.96
CA LEU A 400 2.09 18.54 -5.65
C LEU A 400 2.54 17.45 -4.65
N VAL A 401 3.66 16.78 -4.93
CA VAL A 401 4.19 15.73 -4.04
C VAL A 401 4.52 16.31 -2.66
N ARG A 402 5.12 17.51 -2.62
CA ARG A 402 5.38 18.23 -1.36
C ARG A 402 4.09 18.50 -0.59
N ALA A 403 3.07 19.02 -1.25
CA ALA A 403 1.78 19.31 -0.64
C ALA A 403 1.13 18.06 -0.05
N LEU A 404 1.20 16.94 -0.75
CA LEU A 404 0.67 15.65 -0.32
C LEU A 404 1.46 15.06 0.85
N ALA A 405 2.79 15.07 0.76
CA ALA A 405 3.65 14.53 1.82
C ALA A 405 3.53 15.32 3.12
N GLU A 406 3.41 16.66 3.05
CA GLU A 406 3.17 17.48 4.24
C GLU A 406 1.79 17.28 4.86
N SER A 407 0.81 16.90 4.04
CA SER A 407 -0.54 16.61 4.53
C SER A 407 -0.66 15.25 5.21
N ALA A 408 0.33 14.40 5.04
CA ALA A 408 0.33 13.03 5.55
C ALA A 408 0.81 12.96 7.01
N GLY A 409 -0.04 13.36 7.94
CA GLY A 409 0.19 13.14 9.37
C GLY A 409 -0.03 11.68 9.75
N SER A 410 -1.18 11.36 10.37
CA SER A 410 -1.62 9.96 10.60
C SER A 410 -2.33 9.36 9.38
N HIS A 411 -2.92 10.23 8.54
CA HIS A 411 -3.50 9.91 7.23
C HIS A 411 -3.23 11.05 6.26
N LEU A 412 -3.42 10.79 4.96
CA LEU A 412 -3.55 11.84 3.96
C LEU A 412 -4.66 12.83 4.38
N ASP A 413 -4.31 14.09 4.57
CA ASP A 413 -5.27 15.18 4.74
C ASP A 413 -5.31 15.99 3.44
N ILE A 414 -6.28 15.67 2.59
CA ILE A 414 -6.35 16.29 1.25
C ILE A 414 -6.66 17.80 1.31
N MET A 415 -7.25 18.27 2.40
CA MET A 415 -7.49 19.71 2.60
C MET A 415 -6.23 20.46 3.01
N GLN A 416 -5.34 19.84 3.77
CA GLN A 416 -4.02 20.43 4.00
C GLN A 416 -3.24 20.54 2.68
N ALA A 417 -3.29 19.51 1.84
CA ALA A 417 -2.68 19.56 0.50
C ALA A 417 -3.32 20.66 -0.38
N TYR A 418 -4.64 20.84 -0.31
CA TYR A 418 -5.34 21.93 -0.98
C TYR A 418 -4.90 23.32 -0.48
N GLN A 419 -4.69 23.47 0.81
CA GLN A 419 -4.32 24.73 1.47
C GLN A 419 -2.80 24.94 1.52
N TYR A 420 -2.02 23.99 1.03
CA TYR A 420 -0.56 24.02 1.07
C TYR A 420 -0.01 25.33 0.47
N GLN A 421 0.95 25.93 1.16
CA GLN A 421 1.71 27.06 0.66
C GLN A 421 3.20 26.76 0.82
N GLU A 422 3.94 26.92 -0.25
CA GLU A 422 5.39 26.76 -0.14
C GLU A 422 5.96 27.79 0.84
N PRO A 423 6.79 27.33 1.80
CA PRO A 423 7.44 28.27 2.70
C PRO A 423 8.39 29.19 1.92
N VAL A 424 8.27 30.48 2.19
CA VAL A 424 9.26 31.46 1.76
C VAL A 424 10.51 31.35 2.65
N ASN A 425 11.64 31.98 2.28
CA ASN A 425 12.81 32.03 3.15
C ASN A 425 12.45 32.61 4.51
N GLY A 426 12.96 31.98 5.57
CA GLY A 426 12.71 32.35 6.97
C GLY A 426 12.05 31.27 7.79
N VAL A 427 11.69 31.63 9.03
CA VAL A 427 11.10 30.71 9.99
C VAL A 427 9.64 30.46 9.70
N PHE A 428 9.22 29.20 9.77
CA PHE A 428 7.85 28.77 9.63
C PHE A 428 7.55 27.59 10.58
N MET A 429 6.29 27.36 10.87
CA MET A 429 5.84 26.27 11.76
C MET A 429 5.27 25.12 10.95
N ARG A 430 5.58 23.88 11.35
CA ARG A 430 4.96 22.65 10.83
C ARG A 430 4.70 21.67 11.96
N ARG A 431 3.66 20.88 11.78
CA ARG A 431 3.33 19.83 12.73
C ARG A 431 4.04 18.53 12.33
N VAL A 432 4.86 18.00 13.24
CA VAL A 432 5.62 16.76 13.07
C VAL A 432 5.24 15.82 14.20
N ASN A 433 4.72 14.63 13.86
CA ASN A 433 4.25 13.63 14.83
C ASN A 433 3.34 14.21 15.93
N GLY A 434 2.42 15.10 15.54
CA GLY A 434 1.51 15.77 16.47
C GLY A 434 2.12 16.95 17.26
N THR A 435 3.39 17.27 17.05
CA THR A 435 4.13 18.36 17.73
C THR A 435 4.37 19.52 16.76
N ASP A 436 3.96 20.73 17.12
CA ASP A 436 4.22 21.93 16.32
C ASP A 436 5.68 22.35 16.53
N MET A 437 6.44 22.39 15.43
CA MET A 437 7.88 22.66 15.42
C MET A 437 8.22 23.84 14.52
N ALA A 438 9.20 24.61 14.93
CA ALA A 438 9.79 25.67 14.14
C ALA A 438 10.86 25.11 13.19
N PHE A 439 10.80 25.55 11.95
CA PHE A 439 11.78 25.28 10.89
C PHE A 439 12.19 26.56 10.23
N ASN A 440 13.38 26.59 9.66
CA ASN A 440 13.88 27.74 8.92
C ASN A 440 14.28 27.31 7.51
N LYS A 441 13.63 27.87 6.50
CA LYS A 441 14.03 27.68 5.11
C LYS A 441 15.25 28.56 4.80
N VAL A 442 16.35 27.90 4.48
CA VAL A 442 17.63 28.53 4.20
C VAL A 442 17.98 28.38 2.73
N GLY A 443 17.89 29.47 1.97
CA GLY A 443 18.06 29.46 0.53
C GLY A 443 16.91 28.78 -0.18
N ASP A 444 17.13 28.37 -1.43
CA ASP A 444 16.05 27.89 -2.29
C ASP A 444 15.62 26.45 -2.02
N ASN A 445 16.51 25.59 -1.52
CA ASN A 445 16.31 24.14 -1.56
C ASN A 445 16.60 23.39 -0.26
N ARG A 446 16.65 24.03 0.90
CA ARG A 446 16.92 23.33 2.18
C ARG A 446 16.19 23.95 3.36
N VAL A 447 15.96 23.12 4.36
CA VAL A 447 15.35 23.51 5.63
C VAL A 447 16.25 23.02 6.79
N VAL A 448 16.27 23.78 7.88
CA VAL A 448 16.86 23.37 9.15
C VAL A 448 15.83 23.44 10.27
N ILE A 449 15.98 22.62 11.33
CA ILE A 449 15.13 22.68 12.51
C ILE A 449 15.50 23.90 13.33
N GLY A 450 14.50 24.65 13.80
CA GLY A 450 14.65 25.79 14.69
C GLY A 450 14.94 27.09 13.98
N ASP A 451 14.90 28.19 14.74
CA ASP A 451 15.14 29.56 14.29
C ASP A 451 16.56 30.06 14.58
N GLY A 452 17.37 29.24 15.26
CA GLY A 452 18.71 29.58 15.69
C GLY A 452 18.76 30.42 16.96
N GLN A 453 17.65 30.69 17.62
CA GLN A 453 17.57 31.51 18.83
C GLN A 453 16.80 30.84 19.96
N HIS A 454 15.86 29.97 19.67
CA HIS A 454 14.96 29.35 20.63
C HIS A 454 14.79 27.87 20.36
N ALA A 455 14.30 27.13 21.36
CA ALA A 455 13.90 25.73 21.15
C ALA A 455 12.82 25.62 20.08
N CYS A 456 12.98 24.62 19.23
CA CYS A 456 12.10 24.43 18.05
C CYS A 456 10.67 24.05 18.40
N VAL A 457 10.37 23.65 19.63
CA VAL A 457 9.04 23.25 20.12
C VAL A 457 8.72 23.97 21.44
N GLY A 458 7.42 24.25 21.65
CA GLY A 458 6.93 24.85 22.88
C GLY A 458 6.71 23.87 24.04
N SER A 459 6.75 22.55 23.80
CA SER A 459 6.57 21.52 24.84
C SER A 459 7.92 21.09 25.42
N SER A 460 8.01 21.02 26.73
CA SER A 460 9.26 20.59 27.39
C SER A 460 9.41 19.08 27.54
N GLN A 461 8.37 18.28 27.29
CA GLN A 461 8.41 16.81 27.40
C GLN A 461 7.80 16.14 26.19
N ILE A 462 8.55 15.25 25.53
CA ILE A 462 8.18 14.53 24.31
C ILE A 462 8.58 13.07 24.47
N ASP A 463 7.62 12.14 24.28
CA ASP A 463 7.92 10.72 24.38
C ASP A 463 8.72 10.21 23.17
N SER A 464 8.33 10.59 21.98
CA SER A 464 9.05 10.24 20.75
C SER A 464 8.91 11.35 19.74
N LEU A 465 10.02 11.75 19.14
CA LEU A 465 10.06 12.71 18.06
C LEU A 465 10.88 12.15 16.91
N MET A 466 10.23 11.98 15.79
CA MET A 466 10.87 11.54 14.57
C MET A 466 10.95 12.73 13.62
N ILE A 467 12.16 13.09 13.27
CA ILE A 467 12.43 14.19 12.36
C ILE A 467 12.35 13.68 10.93
N PRO A 468 11.45 14.22 10.11
CA PRO A 468 11.28 13.78 8.75
C PRO A 468 12.49 14.16 7.88
N GLN A 469 12.68 13.49 6.77
CA GLN A 469 13.74 13.85 5.81
C GLN A 469 13.43 15.13 5.04
N LEU A 470 12.15 15.33 4.78
CA LEU A 470 11.62 16.46 4.05
C LEU A 470 10.68 17.25 4.95
N VAL A 471 10.79 18.56 4.93
CA VAL A 471 9.83 19.47 5.54
C VAL A 471 9.40 20.49 4.52
N ALA A 472 8.10 20.65 4.31
CA ALA A 472 7.58 21.42 3.20
C ALA A 472 8.15 20.95 1.84
N GLY A 473 8.51 19.65 1.75
CA GLY A 473 9.11 19.04 0.57
C GLY A 473 10.55 19.45 0.29
N TYR A 474 11.17 20.18 1.22
CA TYR A 474 12.59 20.54 1.15
C TYR A 474 13.40 19.59 2.03
N PRO A 475 14.60 19.16 1.59
CA PRO A 475 15.49 18.38 2.42
C PRO A 475 15.77 19.07 3.75
N LEU A 476 15.59 18.36 4.84
CA LEU A 476 15.96 18.82 6.16
C LEU A 476 17.42 18.47 6.39
N GLU A 477 18.32 19.45 6.20
CA GLU A 477 19.76 19.21 6.18
C GLU A 477 20.47 19.51 7.50
N GLY A 478 19.78 20.05 8.51
CA GLY A 478 20.46 20.38 9.76
C GLY A 478 19.53 20.77 10.89
N VAL A 479 20.17 21.00 12.01
CA VAL A 479 19.59 21.52 13.24
C VAL A 479 20.25 22.86 13.52
N ALA A 480 19.47 23.91 13.70
CA ALA A 480 19.96 25.24 14.03
C ALA A 480 20.47 25.29 15.48
N ASP A 481 21.16 26.39 15.82
CA ASP A 481 21.57 26.65 17.18
C ASP A 481 20.38 26.63 18.14
N HIS A 482 20.56 26.14 19.35
CA HIS A 482 19.54 26.09 20.42
C HIS A 482 18.25 25.31 20.11
N ALA A 483 18.14 24.61 18.99
CA ALA A 483 16.87 24.02 18.52
C ALA A 483 16.23 23.01 19.48
N PHE A 484 17.01 22.24 20.23
CA PHE A 484 16.55 21.29 21.24
C PHE A 484 16.98 21.68 22.67
N GLU A 485 17.38 22.93 22.86
CA GLU A 485 17.84 23.42 24.19
C GLU A 485 16.78 23.17 25.27
N SER A 486 17.20 22.56 26.37
CA SER A 486 16.38 22.32 27.57
C SER A 486 15.16 21.40 27.37
N LEU A 487 15.03 20.71 26.21
CA LEU A 487 13.95 19.76 25.96
C LEU A 487 14.22 18.40 26.62
N SER A 488 13.16 17.72 27.00
CA SER A 488 13.20 16.33 27.47
C SER A 488 12.51 15.43 26.47
N ILE A 489 13.27 14.55 25.80
CA ILE A 489 12.80 13.67 24.73
C ILE A 489 13.26 12.26 25.04
N LYS A 490 12.35 11.29 25.17
CA LYS A 490 12.76 9.90 25.39
C LYS A 490 13.45 9.32 24.16
N LYS A 491 12.87 9.53 22.98
CA LYS A 491 13.47 9.07 21.72
C LYS A 491 13.42 10.16 20.65
N LEU A 492 14.58 10.53 20.12
CA LEU A 492 14.73 11.44 19.00
C LEU A 492 15.36 10.68 17.82
N THR A 493 14.68 10.68 16.68
CA THR A 493 15.16 10.02 15.46
C THR A 493 15.43 11.06 14.40
N PHE A 494 16.60 11.06 13.77
CA PHE A 494 16.92 11.91 12.63
C PHE A 494 16.77 11.18 11.31
N GLY A 495 16.24 11.88 10.30
CA GLY A 495 16.30 11.48 8.90
C GLY A 495 17.73 11.58 8.34
N GLU A 496 17.99 10.88 7.24
CA GLU A 496 19.34 10.75 6.65
C GLU A 496 19.93 12.05 6.09
N ASN A 497 19.06 13.02 5.76
CA ASN A 497 19.50 14.29 5.18
C ASN A 497 20.19 15.23 6.18
N VAL A 498 20.14 14.96 7.50
CA VAL A 498 20.79 15.78 8.51
C VAL A 498 22.30 15.64 8.37
N LYS A 499 22.97 16.79 8.14
CA LYS A 499 24.41 16.89 7.85
C LYS A 499 25.17 17.71 8.89
N ALA A 500 24.45 18.45 9.75
CA ALA A 500 25.07 19.29 10.75
C ALA A 500 24.14 19.57 11.93
N LEU A 501 24.71 19.73 13.11
CA LEU A 501 24.06 20.27 14.31
C LEU A 501 24.73 21.58 14.70
N GLY A 502 23.93 22.60 14.96
CA GLY A 502 24.39 23.94 15.35
C GLY A 502 24.90 24.00 16.79
N ALA A 503 25.48 25.13 17.11
CA ALA A 503 26.03 25.40 18.46
C ALA A 503 24.92 25.32 19.53
N SER A 504 25.21 24.66 20.64
CA SER A 504 24.26 24.54 21.76
C SER A 504 22.91 23.89 21.39
N ALA A 505 22.83 23.19 20.26
CA ALA A 505 21.59 22.63 19.78
C ALA A 505 20.89 21.72 20.81
N PHE A 506 21.63 21.06 21.68
CA PHE A 506 21.14 20.18 22.76
C PHE A 506 21.58 20.65 24.17
N ALA A 507 21.90 21.93 24.35
CA ALA A 507 22.33 22.44 25.64
C ALA A 507 21.25 22.22 26.70
N GLY A 508 21.61 21.53 27.82
CA GLY A 508 20.65 21.20 28.89
C GLY A 508 19.51 20.27 28.49
N ALA A 509 19.50 19.71 27.26
CA ALA A 509 18.51 18.75 26.81
C ALA A 509 18.70 17.38 27.48
N LYS A 510 17.61 16.66 27.67
CA LYS A 510 17.61 15.27 28.13
C LYS A 510 17.01 14.38 27.01
N VAL A 511 17.87 13.67 26.32
CA VAL A 511 17.45 12.69 25.30
C VAL A 511 17.90 11.31 25.76
N ASP A 512 16.96 10.40 25.99
CA ASP A 512 17.32 9.05 26.43
C ASP A 512 17.97 8.28 25.28
N THR A 513 17.39 8.38 24.08
CA THR A 513 17.91 7.72 22.87
C THR A 513 17.92 8.69 21.69
N LEU A 514 19.09 8.85 21.08
CA LEU A 514 19.28 9.53 19.79
C LEU A 514 19.46 8.48 18.70
N ASP A 515 18.44 8.30 17.86
CA ASP A 515 18.39 7.27 16.83
C ASP A 515 18.94 7.84 15.52
N LEU A 516 20.15 7.42 15.16
CA LEU A 516 20.88 7.82 13.95
C LEU A 516 21.07 6.67 12.97
N ARG A 517 20.25 5.61 13.04
CA ARG A 517 20.41 4.44 12.16
C ARG A 517 20.29 4.75 10.67
N ARG A 518 19.72 5.91 10.32
CA ARG A 518 19.62 6.38 8.94
C ARG A 518 20.82 7.16 8.48
N ILE A 519 21.66 7.56 9.39
CA ILE A 519 22.85 8.32 9.10
C ILE A 519 23.96 7.34 8.74
N THR A 520 24.34 7.31 7.47
CA THR A 520 25.37 6.43 6.95
C THR A 520 26.80 6.97 7.16
N LYS A 521 26.93 8.26 7.45
CA LYS A 521 28.22 8.90 7.77
C LYS A 521 28.03 9.87 8.92
N PRO A 522 28.91 9.82 9.94
CA PRO A 522 28.86 10.80 11.01
C PRO A 522 29.03 12.22 10.45
N PHE A 523 28.16 13.10 10.87
CA PHE A 523 28.17 14.51 10.47
C PHE A 523 28.79 15.39 11.55
N THR A 524 29.02 16.67 11.24
CA THR A 524 29.66 17.61 12.13
C THR A 524 28.69 18.18 13.14
N CYS A 525 29.20 18.40 14.36
CA CYS A 525 28.50 19.13 15.41
C CYS A 525 29.32 20.36 15.78
N ASP A 526 28.67 21.51 15.85
CA ASP A 526 29.34 22.75 16.25
C ASP A 526 29.68 22.74 17.75
N ALA A 527 30.52 23.68 18.16
CA ALA A 527 31.03 23.73 19.53
C ALA A 527 29.89 23.84 20.55
N GLY A 528 29.95 23.00 21.58
CA GLY A 528 28.94 23.00 22.65
C GLY A 528 27.58 22.48 22.28
N CYS A 529 27.46 21.78 21.13
CA CYS A 529 26.23 21.15 20.70
C CYS A 529 25.65 20.23 21.77
N PHE A 530 26.51 19.41 22.40
CA PHE A 530 26.17 18.51 23.50
C PHE A 530 26.95 18.91 24.75
N ASP A 531 26.33 18.80 25.92
CA ASP A 531 27.01 18.96 27.19
C ASP A 531 27.54 17.65 27.78
N ASP A 532 28.32 17.70 28.86
CA ASP A 532 28.91 16.51 29.48
C ASP A 532 27.88 15.51 30.01
N GLN A 533 26.70 15.97 30.40
CA GLN A 533 25.61 15.09 30.87
C GLN A 533 24.97 14.36 29.70
N PHE A 534 24.81 15.06 28.60
CA PHE A 534 24.28 14.46 27.37
C PHE A 534 25.18 13.33 26.87
N TYR A 535 26.49 13.55 26.80
CA TYR A 535 27.46 12.52 26.42
C TYR A 535 27.43 11.27 27.32
N LYS A 536 27.11 11.43 28.60
CA LYS A 536 27.11 10.33 29.58
C LYS A 536 25.80 9.50 29.57
N HIS A 537 24.68 10.11 29.27
CA HIS A 537 23.37 9.49 29.48
C HIS A 537 22.64 9.12 28.18
N CYS A 538 22.86 9.87 27.10
CA CYS A 538 22.20 9.61 25.85
C CYS A 538 22.76 8.35 25.17
N ILE A 539 21.89 7.47 24.79
CA ILE A 539 22.23 6.29 23.97
C ILE A 539 22.16 6.71 22.50
N VAL A 540 23.28 6.61 21.80
CA VAL A 540 23.36 6.86 20.37
C VAL A 540 23.16 5.54 19.62
N ARG A 541 22.04 5.43 18.89
CA ARG A 541 21.72 4.23 18.12
C ARG A 541 22.17 4.41 16.67
N VAL A 542 23.04 3.54 16.19
CA VAL A 542 23.61 3.58 14.84
C VAL A 542 23.56 2.19 14.19
N GLN A 543 23.63 2.15 12.86
CA GLN A 543 23.83 0.87 12.19
C GLN A 543 25.21 0.29 12.54
N ARG A 544 25.29 -1.01 12.68
CA ARG A 544 26.51 -1.71 13.10
C ARG A 544 27.70 -1.42 12.19
N GLN A 545 27.49 -1.40 10.89
CA GLN A 545 28.55 -1.16 9.91
C GLN A 545 29.22 0.22 10.06
N TYR A 546 28.48 1.23 10.57
CA TYR A 546 28.99 2.58 10.76
C TYR A 546 29.41 2.89 12.19
N LEU A 547 29.28 1.94 13.12
CA LEU A 547 29.63 2.15 14.54
C LEU A 547 31.07 2.65 14.71
N GLY A 548 32.02 2.04 13.99
CA GLY A 548 33.44 2.44 14.05
C GLY A 548 33.68 3.87 13.57
N ASP A 549 32.94 4.31 12.54
CA ASP A 549 33.02 5.67 12.01
C ASP A 549 32.50 6.69 13.02
N PHE A 550 31.39 6.39 13.72
CA PHE A 550 30.88 7.26 14.78
C PHE A 550 31.80 7.32 15.97
N GLN A 551 32.31 6.19 16.46
CA GLN A 551 33.26 6.13 17.60
C GLN A 551 34.60 6.80 17.30
N GLY A 552 35.02 6.82 16.02
CA GLY A 552 36.25 7.51 15.59
C GLY A 552 36.08 8.99 15.25
N ASN A 553 34.84 9.50 15.14
CA ASN A 553 34.57 10.86 14.73
C ASN A 553 34.68 11.85 15.90
N ASP A 554 35.29 13.01 15.69
CA ASP A 554 35.55 14.00 16.72
C ASP A 554 34.30 14.57 17.39
N SER A 555 33.18 14.67 16.66
CA SER A 555 31.87 15.12 17.17
C SER A 555 31.14 14.07 18.01
N TRP A 556 31.41 12.79 17.78
CA TRP A 556 30.63 11.66 18.33
C TRP A 556 31.39 10.79 19.32
N LYS A 557 32.70 10.75 19.27
CA LYS A 557 33.58 9.85 20.06
C LYS A 557 33.43 9.95 21.58
N ASN A 558 32.85 11.04 22.08
CA ASN A 558 32.70 11.29 23.53
C ASN A 558 31.44 10.65 24.13
N PHE A 559 30.54 10.12 23.31
CA PHE A 559 29.36 9.41 23.80
C PHE A 559 29.76 8.12 24.52
N ALA A 560 29.23 7.95 25.75
CA ALA A 560 29.53 6.78 26.56
C ALA A 560 28.80 5.50 26.05
N HIS A 561 27.65 5.69 25.41
CA HIS A 561 26.76 4.58 25.04
C HIS A 561 26.40 4.62 23.58
N PHE A 562 26.90 3.66 22.83
CA PHE A 562 26.45 3.36 21.48
C PHE A 562 25.69 2.04 21.47
N LEU A 563 24.60 2.01 20.71
CA LEU A 563 23.80 0.82 20.47
C LEU A 563 23.66 0.60 18.98
N THR A 564 23.63 -0.65 18.56
CA THR A 564 23.36 -1.02 17.17
C THR A 564 22.00 -1.68 17.04
N ASP A 565 21.45 -1.76 15.82
CA ASP A 565 20.18 -2.42 15.53
C ASP A 565 20.17 -3.89 15.89
N GLU A 566 21.34 -4.48 15.76
CA GLU A 566 21.58 -5.87 16.00
C GLU A 566 22.71 -6.05 17.01
N PHE A 567 22.64 -7.15 17.75
CA PHE A 567 23.70 -7.59 18.59
C PHE A 567 23.91 -9.09 18.43
N TYR A 568 25.14 -9.53 18.68
CA TYR A 568 25.45 -10.94 18.71
C TYR A 568 25.53 -11.42 20.15
N TRP A 569 25.03 -12.62 20.35
CA TRP A 569 25.18 -13.35 21.59
C TRP A 569 25.70 -14.75 21.29
N LYS A 570 26.54 -15.28 22.18
CA LYS A 570 27.03 -16.65 22.08
C LYS A 570 26.42 -17.48 23.19
N ASN A 571 25.81 -18.61 22.81
CA ASN A 571 25.31 -19.57 23.79
C ASN A 571 26.47 -20.34 24.50
N SER A 572 26.13 -21.24 25.43
CA SER A 572 27.09 -22.06 26.17
C SER A 572 27.96 -22.94 25.26
N ASP A 573 27.47 -23.30 24.09
CA ASP A 573 28.15 -24.14 23.12
C ASP A 573 29.04 -23.35 22.15
N GLY A 574 29.08 -22.00 22.34
CA GLY A 574 29.83 -21.09 21.51
C GLY A 574 29.18 -20.70 20.20
N VAL A 575 27.94 -21.12 19.97
CA VAL A 575 27.16 -20.74 18.79
C VAL A 575 26.81 -19.26 18.86
N GLN A 576 27.18 -18.51 17.85
CA GLN A 576 26.84 -17.12 17.71
C GLN A 576 25.45 -16.97 17.09
N ILE A 577 24.57 -16.22 17.74
CA ILE A 577 23.20 -15.92 17.28
C ILE A 577 23.06 -14.41 17.13
N ASN A 578 22.49 -13.97 16.03
CA ASN A 578 22.17 -12.58 15.77
C ASN A 578 20.74 -12.23 16.22
N PHE A 579 20.59 -11.07 16.84
CA PHE A 579 19.32 -10.54 17.32
C PHE A 579 19.15 -9.09 16.85
N ASN A 580 17.98 -8.76 16.33
CA ASN A 580 17.58 -7.39 15.99
C ASN A 580 16.73 -6.82 17.11
N ILE A 581 16.96 -5.57 17.47
CA ILE A 581 16.21 -4.87 18.50
C ILE A 581 14.90 -4.37 17.87
N ILE A 582 13.76 -4.84 18.41
CA ILE A 582 12.43 -4.39 18.00
C ILE A 582 12.03 -3.14 18.76
N ASP A 583 12.20 -3.15 20.07
CA ASP A 583 11.86 -2.03 20.94
C ASP A 583 12.93 -1.84 22.01
N GLU A 584 13.60 -0.70 21.96
CA GLU A 584 14.68 -0.34 22.89
C GLU A 584 14.14 0.00 24.28
N ILE A 585 13.00 0.67 24.35
CA ILE A 585 12.41 1.10 25.62
C ILE A 585 11.81 -0.09 26.36
N ALA A 586 11.04 -0.90 25.67
CA ALA A 586 10.46 -2.13 26.21
C ALA A 586 11.45 -3.29 26.34
N LYS A 587 12.71 -3.10 25.85
CA LYS A 587 13.73 -4.15 25.82
C LYS A 587 13.25 -5.42 25.14
N ILE A 588 12.78 -5.28 23.92
CA ILE A 588 12.28 -6.39 23.07
C ILE A 588 13.22 -6.59 21.87
N ALA A 589 13.54 -7.84 21.58
CA ALA A 589 14.34 -8.21 20.41
C ALA A 589 13.78 -9.45 19.72
N ALA A 590 14.18 -9.63 18.46
CA ALA A 590 13.92 -10.82 17.67
C ALA A 590 15.23 -11.54 17.33
N VAL A 591 15.20 -12.86 17.26
CA VAL A 591 16.26 -13.59 16.56
C VAL A 591 16.06 -13.34 15.06
N SER A 592 17.08 -12.85 14.36
CA SER A 592 16.93 -12.34 13.00
C SER A 592 18.17 -12.54 12.16
N GLN A 593 17.99 -12.50 10.84
CA GLN A 593 19.11 -12.37 9.90
C GLN A 593 19.89 -11.08 10.18
N THR A 594 21.15 -11.03 9.73
CA THR A 594 21.97 -9.82 9.87
C THR A 594 21.45 -8.70 8.99
N VAL A 595 21.38 -7.48 9.53
CA VAL A 595 20.83 -6.31 8.82
C VAL A 595 21.63 -6.00 7.55
N ASP A 596 22.95 -5.97 7.65
CA ASP A 596 23.82 -5.52 6.56
C ASP A 596 23.98 -6.52 5.41
N THR A 597 24.06 -7.83 5.73
CA THR A 597 24.43 -8.86 4.76
C THR A 597 23.29 -9.85 4.49
N ARG A 598 22.17 -9.70 5.17
CA ARG A 598 21.02 -10.60 5.10
C ARG A 598 21.40 -12.10 5.26
N LYS A 599 22.41 -12.36 6.04
CA LYS A 599 22.80 -13.74 6.41
C LYS A 599 21.86 -14.24 7.49
N PRO A 600 21.58 -15.54 7.56
CA PRO A 600 20.81 -16.13 8.64
C PRO A 600 21.31 -15.71 10.02
N ALA A 601 20.47 -15.82 11.03
CA ALA A 601 20.78 -15.44 12.41
C ALA A 601 21.97 -16.24 13.00
N ILE A 602 22.28 -17.37 12.38
CA ILE A 602 23.39 -18.26 12.75
C ILE A 602 24.22 -18.63 11.52
N ASP A 603 25.35 -19.29 11.73
CA ASP A 603 26.05 -19.95 10.65
C ASP A 603 25.12 -21.00 10.01
N ALA A 604 24.82 -20.84 8.71
CA ALA A 604 23.92 -21.71 7.99
C ALA A 604 24.34 -23.20 7.97
N SER A 605 25.63 -23.48 8.12
CA SER A 605 26.18 -24.84 8.20
C SER A 605 26.04 -25.50 9.59
N LEU A 606 25.55 -24.75 10.59
CA LEU A 606 25.36 -25.28 11.93
C LEU A 606 24.30 -26.41 11.89
N SER A 607 24.69 -27.61 12.35
CA SER A 607 23.81 -28.77 12.45
C SER A 607 23.48 -29.10 13.89
N GLY A 608 22.45 -29.93 14.09
CA GLY A 608 22.00 -30.37 15.41
C GLY A 608 20.92 -29.48 15.99
N LYS A 609 20.85 -29.41 17.32
CA LYS A 609 19.80 -28.69 18.06
C LYS A 609 20.25 -27.28 18.44
N LEU A 610 19.39 -26.30 18.23
CA LEU A 610 19.55 -24.93 18.71
C LEU A 610 18.44 -24.60 19.72
N THR A 611 18.82 -24.00 20.85
CA THR A 611 17.85 -23.43 21.82
C THR A 611 17.94 -21.90 21.80
N ILE A 612 16.84 -21.23 21.57
CA ILE A 612 16.73 -19.77 21.63
C ILE A 612 16.35 -19.40 23.08
N PRO A 613 17.09 -18.47 23.71
CA PRO A 613 16.79 -18.07 25.10
C PRO A 613 15.57 -17.13 25.18
N THR A 614 14.95 -17.08 26.37
CA THR A 614 13.84 -16.17 26.65
C THR A 614 14.28 -14.70 26.73
N GLU A 615 15.54 -14.46 27.11
CA GLU A 615 16.13 -13.12 27.29
C GLU A 615 17.63 -13.17 26.99
N VAL A 616 18.12 -12.11 26.35
CA VAL A 616 19.55 -11.90 26.05
C VAL A 616 19.90 -10.43 26.29
N ASN A 617 20.97 -10.19 27.03
CA ASN A 617 21.46 -8.83 27.34
C ASN A 617 20.39 -7.87 27.87
N GLY A 618 19.40 -8.39 28.61
CA GLY A 618 18.26 -7.62 29.13
C GLY A 618 17.13 -7.40 28.11
N TYR A 619 17.22 -7.95 26.91
CA TYR A 619 16.15 -7.92 25.93
C TYR A 619 15.35 -9.23 25.95
N LYS A 620 14.04 -9.12 26.11
CA LYS A 620 13.11 -10.23 25.97
C LYS A 620 13.02 -10.64 24.51
N ILE A 621 13.20 -11.90 24.19
CA ILE A 621 13.11 -12.40 22.82
C ILE A 621 11.66 -12.81 22.54
N THR A 622 10.98 -12.07 21.64
CA THR A 622 9.55 -12.25 21.36
C THR A 622 9.24 -12.64 19.93
N ALA A 623 10.22 -12.61 19.02
CA ALA A 623 9.97 -12.88 17.63
C ALA A 623 11.12 -13.68 16.98
N VAL A 624 10.76 -14.41 15.94
CA VAL A 624 11.68 -14.90 14.90
C VAL A 624 11.48 -14.00 13.69
N GLY A 625 12.51 -13.31 13.26
CA GLY A 625 12.44 -12.33 12.16
C GLY A 625 12.28 -12.98 10.79
N VAL A 626 12.05 -12.14 9.79
CA VAL A 626 11.98 -12.56 8.38
C VAL A 626 13.30 -13.24 7.98
N GLN A 627 13.20 -14.41 7.35
CA GLN A 627 14.35 -15.18 6.85
C GLN A 627 15.42 -15.50 7.91
N ALA A 628 15.09 -15.46 9.19
CA ALA A 628 16.07 -15.60 10.28
C ALA A 628 16.92 -16.85 10.22
N PHE A 629 16.37 -17.96 9.78
CA PHE A 629 17.05 -19.26 9.65
C PHE A 629 17.00 -19.81 8.23
N MET A 630 16.70 -18.97 7.23
CA MET A 630 16.56 -19.42 5.86
C MET A 630 17.81 -20.18 5.38
N GLY A 631 17.62 -21.41 4.87
CA GLY A 631 18.70 -22.25 4.36
C GLY A 631 19.65 -22.82 5.42
N CYS A 632 19.30 -22.80 6.71
CA CYS A 632 20.13 -23.36 7.77
C CYS A 632 19.99 -24.89 7.86
N SER A 633 21.11 -25.56 8.23
CA SER A 633 21.19 -27.02 8.39
C SER A 633 20.82 -27.52 9.79
N LEU A 634 19.99 -26.78 10.53
CA LEU A 634 19.49 -27.18 11.85
C LEU A 634 18.61 -28.44 11.75
N GLN A 635 18.77 -29.38 12.67
CA GLN A 635 17.92 -30.57 12.79
C GLN A 635 16.75 -30.37 13.77
N ASP A 636 16.94 -29.56 14.79
CA ASP A 636 15.94 -29.26 15.81
C ASP A 636 16.13 -27.82 16.34
N ILE A 637 15.04 -27.13 16.61
CA ILE A 637 15.06 -25.81 17.22
C ILE A 637 14.06 -25.73 18.37
N GLU A 638 14.52 -25.23 19.51
CA GLU A 638 13.68 -24.99 20.67
C GLU A 638 13.43 -23.49 20.81
N LEU A 639 12.17 -23.12 20.58
CA LEU A 639 11.68 -21.74 20.67
C LEU A 639 11.06 -21.50 22.06
N PRO A 640 11.41 -20.40 22.75
CA PRO A 640 10.83 -20.12 24.06
C PRO A 640 9.37 -19.65 23.95
N GLU A 641 8.58 -19.85 25.01
CA GLU A 641 7.19 -19.40 25.10
C GLU A 641 7.01 -17.85 25.03
N THR A 642 8.11 -17.11 25.05
CA THR A 642 8.09 -15.67 24.86
C THR A 642 7.88 -15.26 23.41
N ILE A 643 8.08 -16.19 22.44
CA ILE A 643 7.86 -15.93 21.01
C ILE A 643 6.36 -15.86 20.75
N ASP A 644 5.92 -14.74 20.18
CA ASP A 644 4.54 -14.48 19.77
C ASP A 644 4.38 -14.29 18.27
N SER A 645 5.50 -14.17 17.53
CA SER A 645 5.49 -13.95 16.08
C SER A 645 6.67 -14.64 15.36
N ILE A 646 6.37 -15.08 14.14
CA ILE A 646 7.34 -15.64 13.18
C ILE A 646 7.26 -14.83 11.89
N GLY A 647 8.40 -14.47 11.33
CA GLY A 647 8.50 -13.72 10.08
C GLY A 647 8.33 -14.60 8.83
N LYS A 648 7.99 -13.98 7.72
CA LYS A 648 7.91 -14.62 6.40
C LYS A 648 9.22 -15.34 6.09
N GLN A 649 9.13 -16.56 5.55
CA GLN A 649 10.30 -17.35 5.14
C GLN A 649 11.32 -17.65 6.27
N ALA A 650 10.90 -17.53 7.53
CA ALA A 650 11.82 -17.61 8.68
C ALA A 650 12.68 -18.88 8.69
N PHE A 651 12.14 -20.02 8.26
CA PHE A 651 12.80 -21.30 8.16
C PHE A 651 12.76 -21.90 6.74
N GLU A 652 12.54 -21.05 5.72
CA GLU A 652 12.50 -21.54 4.34
C GLU A 652 13.79 -22.24 3.96
N ASN A 653 13.68 -23.38 3.25
CA ASN A 653 14.83 -24.21 2.82
C ASN A 653 15.70 -24.77 3.99
N CYS A 654 15.16 -24.90 5.21
CA CYS A 654 15.82 -25.66 6.28
C CYS A 654 15.67 -27.16 6.02
N GLY A 655 16.45 -27.69 5.05
CA GLY A 655 16.28 -29.05 4.54
C GLY A 655 16.47 -30.15 5.58
N ASP A 656 17.28 -29.92 6.62
CA ASP A 656 17.63 -30.90 7.66
C ASP A 656 16.73 -30.81 8.90
N LEU A 657 15.80 -29.82 8.99
CA LEU A 657 14.92 -29.63 10.14
C LEU A 657 13.89 -30.78 10.23
N GLU A 658 13.96 -31.59 11.29
CA GLU A 658 13.15 -32.78 11.45
C GLU A 658 11.85 -32.52 12.23
N SER A 659 11.91 -31.64 13.23
CA SER A 659 10.77 -31.33 14.09
C SER A 659 10.80 -29.90 14.61
N VAL A 660 9.60 -29.34 14.85
CA VAL A 660 9.43 -28.04 15.50
C VAL A 660 8.19 -28.01 16.37
N VAL A 661 8.34 -27.46 17.57
CA VAL A 661 7.22 -27.13 18.48
C VAL A 661 7.09 -25.61 18.50
N LEU A 662 5.95 -25.12 18.03
CA LEU A 662 5.70 -23.69 17.98
C LEU A 662 5.01 -23.23 19.29
N PRO A 663 5.49 -22.13 19.91
CA PRO A 663 4.91 -21.56 21.13
C PRO A 663 3.42 -21.21 20.98
N ASP A 664 2.65 -21.43 22.04
CA ASP A 664 1.19 -21.21 22.04
C ASP A 664 0.77 -19.74 21.87
N ASN A 665 1.69 -18.79 22.07
CA ASN A 665 1.44 -17.36 21.88
C ASN A 665 1.39 -16.92 20.40
N ILE A 666 1.84 -17.76 19.48
CA ILE A 666 1.80 -17.46 18.04
C ILE A 666 0.37 -17.60 17.54
N THR A 667 -0.18 -16.54 16.98
CA THR A 667 -1.56 -16.51 16.47
C THR A 667 -1.66 -16.56 14.94
N ALA A 668 -0.56 -16.38 14.23
CA ALA A 668 -0.50 -16.43 12.77
C ALA A 668 0.82 -17.03 12.29
N LEU A 669 0.77 -17.88 11.29
CA LEU A 669 1.93 -18.33 10.54
C LEU A 669 1.96 -17.58 9.20
N PRO A 670 3.05 -16.87 8.88
CA PRO A 670 3.15 -16.13 7.64
C PRO A 670 3.44 -17.02 6.44
N GLU A 671 3.45 -16.39 5.25
CA GLU A 671 3.78 -17.05 4.00
C GLU A 671 5.16 -17.70 4.05
N ALA A 672 5.26 -18.94 3.53
CA ALA A 672 6.50 -19.70 3.30
C ALA A 672 7.37 -19.90 4.55
N CYS A 673 6.83 -19.78 5.78
CA CYS A 673 7.66 -19.78 6.99
C CYS A 673 8.45 -21.08 7.21
N PHE A 674 7.99 -22.24 6.69
CA PHE A 674 8.67 -23.54 6.67
C PHE A 674 8.67 -24.14 5.27
N ASN A 675 8.62 -23.33 4.23
CA ASN A 675 8.61 -23.78 2.84
C ASN A 675 9.92 -24.55 2.52
N PHE A 676 9.80 -25.70 1.85
CA PHE A 676 10.91 -26.60 1.50
C PHE A 676 11.77 -27.09 2.68
N CYS A 677 11.17 -27.28 3.87
CA CYS A 677 11.80 -28.03 4.96
C CYS A 677 11.65 -29.54 4.69
N MET A 678 12.51 -30.08 3.84
CA MET A 678 12.34 -31.42 3.25
C MET A 678 12.48 -32.61 4.25
N SER A 679 12.96 -32.35 5.47
CA SER A 679 13.03 -33.35 6.54
C SER A 679 11.97 -33.14 7.62
N LEU A 680 11.18 -32.06 7.55
CA LEU A 680 10.21 -31.69 8.57
C LEU A 680 9.01 -32.65 8.56
N SER A 681 9.05 -33.60 9.48
CA SER A 681 8.04 -34.65 9.61
C SER A 681 7.07 -34.44 10.76
N THR A 682 7.43 -33.63 11.75
CA THR A 682 6.63 -33.39 12.96
C THR A 682 6.54 -31.91 13.29
N VAL A 683 5.34 -31.38 13.30
CA VAL A 683 5.04 -29.99 13.69
C VAL A 683 3.97 -29.98 14.75
N THR A 684 4.21 -29.26 15.86
CA THR A 684 3.18 -28.93 16.83
C THR A 684 2.75 -27.49 16.62
N LEU A 685 1.52 -27.31 16.13
CA LEU A 685 0.95 -25.98 15.90
C LEU A 685 0.47 -25.34 17.20
N PRO A 686 0.54 -24.00 17.34
CA PRO A 686 0.08 -23.25 18.50
C PRO A 686 -1.41 -23.44 18.75
N LYS A 687 -1.83 -23.55 20.00
CA LYS A 687 -3.26 -23.73 20.37
C LYS A 687 -4.13 -22.55 19.97
N HIS A 688 -3.57 -21.33 20.01
CA HIS A 688 -4.27 -20.08 19.69
C HIS A 688 -4.04 -19.60 18.26
N LEU A 689 -3.56 -20.48 17.38
CA LEU A 689 -3.34 -20.16 15.98
C LEU A 689 -4.67 -19.86 15.28
N LYS A 690 -4.73 -18.72 14.58
CA LYS A 690 -5.91 -18.24 13.84
C LYS A 690 -5.76 -18.31 12.34
N SER A 691 -4.53 -18.17 11.83
CA SER A 691 -4.29 -18.16 10.39
C SER A 691 -3.01 -18.89 10.01
N ILE A 692 -3.04 -19.55 8.83
CA ILE A 692 -1.90 -20.23 8.25
C ILE A 692 -1.69 -19.66 6.83
N GLY A 693 -0.53 -19.08 6.61
CA GLY A 693 -0.17 -18.35 5.39
C GLY A 693 0.04 -19.25 4.18
N LYS A 694 0.16 -18.62 3.03
CA LYS A 694 0.42 -19.26 1.74
C LYS A 694 1.75 -20.04 1.81
N ASP A 695 1.75 -21.28 1.29
CA ASP A 695 2.94 -22.13 1.19
C ASP A 695 3.67 -22.37 2.54
N ALA A 696 3.00 -22.16 3.68
CA ALA A 696 3.63 -22.16 5.01
C ALA A 696 4.43 -23.44 5.30
N PHE A 697 3.97 -24.61 4.85
CA PHE A 697 4.63 -25.92 4.98
C PHE A 697 4.74 -26.66 3.63
N CYS A 698 4.75 -25.92 2.51
CA CYS A 698 4.90 -26.52 1.20
C CYS A 698 6.26 -27.25 1.09
N GLY A 699 6.27 -28.44 0.51
CA GLY A 699 7.47 -29.26 0.37
C GLY A 699 7.98 -29.95 1.65
N CYS A 700 7.21 -29.91 2.76
CA CYS A 700 7.51 -30.68 3.96
C CYS A 700 7.10 -32.17 3.82
N VAL A 701 7.62 -33.05 4.70
CA VAL A 701 7.35 -34.51 4.63
C VAL A 701 6.43 -35.02 5.74
N MET A 702 5.56 -34.16 6.24
CA MET A 702 4.59 -34.53 7.27
C MET A 702 3.61 -35.58 6.77
N SER A 703 3.39 -36.64 7.54
CA SER A 703 2.35 -37.64 7.23
C SER A 703 0.98 -37.30 7.81
N THR A 704 0.94 -36.46 8.82
CA THR A 704 -0.29 -36.01 9.50
C THR A 704 -0.06 -34.61 10.05
N VAL A 705 -1.09 -33.77 10.00
CA VAL A 705 -1.10 -32.46 10.64
C VAL A 705 -2.37 -32.30 11.51
N THR A 706 -2.24 -31.67 12.67
CA THR A 706 -3.38 -31.32 13.53
C THR A 706 -3.64 -29.82 13.46
N ILE A 707 -4.80 -29.42 12.95
CA ILE A 707 -5.24 -28.03 12.84
C ILE A 707 -5.93 -27.62 14.14
N PRO A 708 -5.44 -26.60 14.86
CA PRO A 708 -6.02 -26.13 16.11
C PRO A 708 -7.46 -25.58 15.97
N ALA A 709 -8.20 -25.57 17.07
CA ALA A 709 -9.62 -25.23 17.08
C ALA A 709 -9.94 -23.77 16.72
N GLU A 710 -9.02 -22.85 16.95
CA GLU A 710 -9.19 -21.40 16.72
C GLU A 710 -8.83 -20.97 15.30
N VAL A 711 -8.36 -21.87 14.44
CA VAL A 711 -7.98 -21.53 13.04
C VAL A 711 -9.22 -21.14 12.24
N THR A 712 -9.17 -19.98 11.64
CA THR A 712 -10.24 -19.38 10.81
C THR A 712 -9.86 -19.18 9.35
N SER A 713 -8.57 -19.36 9.00
CA SER A 713 -8.10 -19.26 7.62
C SER A 713 -6.87 -20.13 7.37
N ILE A 714 -6.84 -20.77 6.20
CA ILE A 714 -5.71 -21.54 5.69
C ILE A 714 -5.55 -21.17 4.23
N ALA A 715 -4.39 -20.63 3.87
CA ALA A 715 -4.13 -20.15 2.52
C ALA A 715 -3.69 -21.27 1.56
N LYS A 716 -3.70 -20.97 0.26
CA LYS A 716 -3.25 -21.86 -0.81
C LYS A 716 -1.81 -22.36 -0.56
N GLY A 717 -1.53 -23.62 -0.85
CA GLY A 717 -0.21 -24.24 -0.68
C GLY A 717 0.21 -24.53 0.76
N ALA A 718 -0.59 -24.11 1.76
CA ALA A 718 -0.19 -24.13 3.17
C ALA A 718 0.33 -25.49 3.65
N PHE A 719 -0.19 -26.59 3.16
CA PHE A 719 0.20 -27.95 3.46
C PHE A 719 0.37 -28.78 2.17
N GLU A 720 0.97 -28.22 1.16
CA GLU A 720 1.34 -28.94 -0.08
C GLU A 720 2.52 -29.87 0.19
N CYS A 721 2.24 -30.95 0.93
CA CYS A 721 3.21 -31.92 1.41
C CYS A 721 3.03 -33.26 0.68
N ASP A 722 4.07 -33.77 0.03
CA ASP A 722 4.03 -35.00 -0.79
C ASP A 722 3.69 -36.27 0.00
N GLY A 723 3.84 -36.27 1.30
CA GLY A 723 3.61 -37.41 2.19
C GLY A 723 2.35 -37.34 3.07
N LEU A 724 1.54 -36.30 2.94
CA LEU A 724 0.41 -36.05 3.84
C LEU A 724 -0.71 -37.07 3.63
N LYS A 725 -0.98 -37.93 4.65
CA LYS A 725 -1.97 -39.01 4.60
C LYS A 725 -3.26 -38.63 5.28
N SER A 726 -3.19 -37.79 6.30
CA SER A 726 -4.36 -37.37 7.07
C SER A 726 -4.22 -35.99 7.66
N VAL A 727 -5.36 -35.31 7.72
CA VAL A 727 -5.54 -34.04 8.43
C VAL A 727 -6.45 -34.30 9.62
N VAL A 728 -6.06 -33.82 10.78
CA VAL A 728 -6.89 -33.81 11.97
C VAL A 728 -7.32 -32.37 12.24
N SER A 729 -8.61 -32.07 12.14
CA SER A 729 -9.12 -30.74 12.46
C SER A 729 -9.79 -30.75 13.83
N LEU A 730 -9.44 -29.78 14.67
CA LEU A 730 -10.10 -29.55 15.95
C LEU A 730 -11.16 -28.43 15.86
N ILE A 731 -11.41 -27.90 14.67
CA ILE A 731 -12.34 -26.81 14.42
C ILE A 731 -13.78 -27.34 14.56
N THR A 732 -14.59 -26.70 15.39
CA THR A 732 -16.00 -27.08 15.58
C THR A 732 -16.95 -26.36 14.62
N GLU A 733 -16.55 -25.20 14.12
CA GLU A 733 -17.29 -24.39 13.14
C GLU A 733 -16.39 -24.14 11.92
N PRO A 734 -16.35 -25.08 10.95
CA PRO A 734 -15.46 -24.96 9.79
C PRO A 734 -15.86 -23.80 8.89
N PHE A 735 -14.85 -23.14 8.32
CA PHE A 735 -14.95 -22.07 7.33
C PHE A 735 -14.75 -22.61 5.90
N ASP A 736 -14.99 -21.81 4.87
CA ASP A 736 -14.66 -22.16 3.48
C ASP A 736 -13.16 -21.96 3.24
N LEU A 737 -12.46 -22.95 2.66
CA LEU A 737 -11.01 -22.85 2.40
C LEU A 737 -10.65 -21.81 1.34
N GLY A 738 -11.64 -21.29 0.59
CA GLY A 738 -11.38 -20.34 -0.50
C GLY A 738 -10.70 -20.94 -1.75
N SER A 739 -10.17 -22.16 -1.62
CA SER A 739 -9.50 -22.92 -2.66
C SER A 739 -9.97 -24.37 -2.63
N SER A 740 -9.58 -25.20 -3.62
CA SER A 740 -9.83 -26.62 -3.55
C SER A 740 -9.03 -27.28 -2.43
N LYS A 741 -9.46 -28.46 -1.92
CA LYS A 741 -8.68 -29.26 -0.99
C LYS A 741 -7.24 -29.51 -1.49
N ASN A 742 -7.10 -29.82 -2.77
CA ASN A 742 -5.81 -30.12 -3.37
C ASN A 742 -4.86 -28.92 -3.41
N ASP A 743 -5.41 -27.71 -3.53
CA ASP A 743 -4.61 -26.50 -3.47
C ASP A 743 -4.04 -26.19 -2.07
N VAL A 744 -4.62 -26.80 -1.01
CA VAL A 744 -4.22 -26.54 0.38
C VAL A 744 -3.48 -27.72 0.97
N PHE A 745 -4.01 -28.96 0.78
CA PHE A 745 -3.54 -30.19 1.44
C PHE A 745 -3.00 -31.25 0.45
N SER A 746 -2.65 -30.85 -0.78
CA SER A 746 -2.16 -31.78 -1.80
C SER A 746 -3.16 -32.95 -2.03
N THR A 747 -2.65 -34.15 -2.19
CA THR A 747 -3.43 -35.36 -2.47
C THR A 747 -4.01 -36.06 -1.21
N CYS A 748 -3.95 -35.42 -0.04
CA CYS A 748 -4.46 -36.00 1.19
C CYS A 748 -5.97 -36.28 1.10
N ASP A 749 -6.39 -37.51 1.40
CA ASP A 749 -7.79 -37.94 1.23
C ASP A 749 -8.55 -38.15 2.54
N THR A 750 -7.89 -38.13 3.68
CA THR A 750 -8.51 -38.44 4.98
C THR A 750 -8.50 -37.24 5.91
N LEU A 751 -9.69 -36.86 6.39
CA LEU A 751 -9.93 -35.81 7.35
C LEU A 751 -10.61 -36.35 8.60
N TYR A 752 -10.01 -36.14 9.77
CA TYR A 752 -10.62 -36.40 11.07
C TYR A 752 -11.18 -35.10 11.63
N VAL A 753 -12.44 -35.14 12.08
CA VAL A 753 -13.15 -33.97 12.61
C VAL A 753 -13.75 -34.25 13.98
N PRO A 754 -14.05 -33.24 14.78
CA PRO A 754 -14.70 -33.41 16.05
C PRO A 754 -16.06 -34.09 15.89
N LYS A 755 -16.45 -34.93 16.89
CA LYS A 755 -17.71 -35.64 16.89
C LYS A 755 -18.90 -34.68 16.75
N GLY A 756 -19.83 -34.98 15.85
CA GLY A 756 -21.04 -34.21 15.57
C GLY A 756 -20.81 -33.05 14.58
N THR A 757 -19.61 -32.89 14.01
CA THR A 757 -19.32 -31.80 13.08
C THR A 757 -19.18 -32.23 11.62
N LYS A 758 -19.20 -33.52 11.30
CA LYS A 758 -19.01 -34.05 9.96
C LYS A 758 -19.87 -33.35 8.91
N ALA A 759 -21.17 -33.21 9.18
CA ALA A 759 -22.11 -32.56 8.24
C ALA A 759 -21.77 -31.08 7.99
N LEU A 760 -21.13 -30.39 8.95
CA LEU A 760 -20.68 -29.03 8.78
C LEU A 760 -19.50 -28.95 7.80
N TYR A 761 -18.55 -29.90 7.89
CA TYR A 761 -17.41 -29.98 6.97
C TYR A 761 -17.83 -30.38 5.56
N GLU A 762 -18.79 -31.29 5.41
CA GLU A 762 -19.36 -31.71 4.13
C GLU A 762 -20.12 -30.56 3.40
N ALA A 763 -20.54 -29.53 4.14
CA ALA A 763 -21.19 -28.34 3.60
C ALA A 763 -20.21 -27.23 3.18
N LYS A 764 -18.92 -27.33 3.54
CA LYS A 764 -17.93 -26.26 3.34
C LYS A 764 -17.05 -26.51 2.12
N GLN A 765 -16.83 -25.44 1.33
CA GLN A 765 -15.96 -25.48 0.15
C GLN A 765 -14.53 -25.88 0.55
N GLY A 766 -13.93 -26.75 -0.25
CA GLY A 766 -12.60 -27.31 -0.01
C GLY A 766 -12.61 -28.46 1.00
N TRP A 767 -13.23 -28.34 2.16
CA TRP A 767 -13.33 -29.41 3.14
C TRP A 767 -14.17 -30.60 2.65
N LYS A 768 -15.27 -30.35 1.94
CA LYS A 768 -16.14 -31.38 1.37
C LYS A 768 -15.43 -32.28 0.34
N ASP A 769 -14.29 -31.85 -0.19
CA ASP A 769 -13.56 -32.55 -1.25
C ASP A 769 -12.65 -33.68 -0.70
N PHE A 770 -12.56 -33.86 0.62
CA PHE A 770 -11.91 -35.03 1.20
C PHE A 770 -12.71 -36.29 0.97
N ALA A 771 -12.05 -37.35 0.48
CA ALA A 771 -12.72 -38.63 0.19
C ALA A 771 -13.26 -39.31 1.46
N HIS A 772 -12.58 -39.10 2.59
CA HIS A 772 -12.95 -39.73 3.88
C HIS A 772 -12.99 -38.67 4.99
N ILE A 773 -14.20 -38.26 5.38
CA ILE A 773 -14.42 -37.40 6.55
C ILE A 773 -14.91 -38.27 7.68
N LEU A 774 -14.07 -38.41 8.71
CA LEU A 774 -14.28 -39.30 9.85
C LEU A 774 -14.42 -38.54 11.18
N GLU A 775 -15.43 -38.88 11.98
CA GLU A 775 -15.55 -38.26 13.29
C GLU A 775 -14.71 -38.99 14.32
N SER A 776 -14.06 -38.26 15.20
CA SER A 776 -13.28 -38.83 16.30
C SER A 776 -13.54 -38.06 17.61
N GLU A 777 -13.47 -38.75 18.74
CA GLU A 777 -13.46 -38.11 20.06
C GLU A 777 -12.11 -37.39 20.24
N PRO A 778 -12.04 -36.21 20.88
CA PRO A 778 -10.80 -35.50 21.13
C PRO A 778 -9.70 -36.32 21.81
N THR A 779 -10.12 -37.25 22.68
CA THR A 779 -9.20 -38.18 23.35
C THR A 779 -8.70 -39.31 22.47
N GLY A 780 -9.42 -39.65 21.40
CA GLY A 780 -9.02 -40.67 20.41
C GLY A 780 -7.98 -40.20 19.39
N ILE A 781 -7.92 -38.90 19.15
CA ILE A 781 -7.00 -38.27 18.22
C ILE A 781 -5.54 -38.46 18.69
N HIS A 782 -5.27 -38.38 19.97
CA HIS A 782 -3.96 -38.66 20.55
C HIS A 782 -3.51 -40.13 20.39
N GLN A 783 -4.43 -41.05 20.26
CA GLN A 783 -4.10 -42.49 20.08
C GLN A 783 -3.82 -42.84 18.62
N VAL A 784 -4.42 -42.13 17.67
CA VAL A 784 -4.16 -42.33 16.21
C VAL A 784 -2.81 -41.80 15.81
N LEU A 785 -2.28 -40.77 16.51
CA LEU A 785 -0.99 -40.16 16.25
C LEU A 785 0.19 -40.85 16.95
N GLN A 786 -0.06 -41.80 17.86
CA GLN A 786 1.01 -42.65 18.33
C GLN A 786 1.24 -43.78 17.31
N ALA A 787 2.41 -43.77 16.69
CA ALA A 787 2.92 -44.93 15.96
C ALA A 787 2.71 -46.18 16.80
N PRO A 788 2.44 -47.36 16.18
CA PRO A 788 2.27 -48.60 16.93
C PRO A 788 3.38 -48.70 17.95
N ALA A 789 3.02 -48.83 19.20
CA ALA A 789 3.94 -48.87 20.33
C ALA A 789 5.10 -49.79 19.98
N GLU A 790 6.22 -49.20 19.53
CA GLU A 790 7.45 -49.93 19.47
C GLU A 790 7.69 -50.51 20.86
N ASN A 791 7.98 -51.79 20.93
CA ASN A 791 8.33 -52.54 22.09
C ASN A 791 9.30 -51.79 22.99
N THR A 792 8.78 -51.02 23.95
CA THR A 792 9.62 -50.22 24.87
C THR A 792 10.24 -51.13 25.90
N THR A 793 11.33 -51.75 25.47
CA THR A 793 12.15 -52.62 26.34
C THR A 793 13.05 -51.75 27.21
N TYR A 794 12.93 -51.88 28.52
CA TYR A 794 13.83 -51.24 29.47
C TYR A 794 14.99 -52.20 29.80
N TYR A 795 16.17 -51.66 30.02
CA TYR A 795 17.32 -52.39 30.50
C TYR A 795 17.85 -51.70 31.75
N SER A 796 18.31 -52.50 32.69
CA SER A 796 19.14 -52.02 33.79
C SER A 796 20.50 -51.50 33.29
N ILE A 797 21.18 -50.72 34.12
CA ILE A 797 22.47 -50.10 33.71
C ILE A 797 23.57 -51.14 33.40
N ASP A 798 23.42 -52.38 33.91
CA ASP A 798 24.28 -53.55 33.66
C ASP A 798 23.85 -54.38 32.43
N GLY A 799 22.85 -53.85 31.64
CA GLY A 799 22.46 -54.40 30.35
C GLY A 799 21.39 -55.51 30.44
N ARG A 800 20.77 -55.74 31.56
CA ARG A 800 19.70 -56.75 31.70
C ARG A 800 18.37 -56.17 31.26
N GLN A 801 17.65 -56.88 30.39
CA GLN A 801 16.30 -56.53 29.97
C GLN A 801 15.32 -56.65 31.10
N LEU A 802 14.48 -55.62 31.37
CA LEU A 802 13.41 -55.65 32.35
C LEU A 802 12.12 -56.09 31.68
N LYS A 803 11.30 -56.87 32.41
CA LYS A 803 10.00 -57.32 31.90
C LYS A 803 8.96 -56.22 31.85
N ASP A 804 9.07 -55.27 32.78
CA ASP A 804 8.12 -54.14 32.93
C ASP A 804 8.87 -52.81 33.08
N ALA A 805 8.14 -51.69 32.98
CA ALA A 805 8.69 -50.37 33.26
C ALA A 805 9.26 -50.30 34.69
N PRO A 806 10.47 -49.73 34.90
CA PRO A 806 11.12 -49.73 36.20
C PRO A 806 10.29 -48.99 37.27
N GLN A 807 9.97 -49.68 38.36
CA GLN A 807 9.20 -49.19 39.49
C GLN A 807 10.05 -48.55 40.59
N ARG A 808 11.38 -48.67 40.51
CA ARG A 808 12.33 -48.12 41.48
C ARG A 808 13.09 -46.95 40.91
N GLN A 809 13.32 -45.98 41.78
CA GLN A 809 14.22 -44.86 41.45
C GLN A 809 15.59 -45.37 41.05
N GLY A 810 16.12 -44.93 39.90
CA GLY A 810 17.39 -45.35 39.37
C GLY A 810 17.62 -44.95 37.94
N ILE A 811 18.82 -45.21 37.44
CA ILE A 811 19.17 -44.97 36.05
C ILE A 811 18.93 -46.26 35.25
N TYR A 812 18.20 -46.18 34.18
CA TYR A 812 17.89 -47.28 33.29
C TYR A 812 18.21 -46.91 31.84
N ILE A 813 18.27 -47.88 30.96
CA ILE A 813 18.47 -47.66 29.52
C ILE A 813 17.17 -47.96 28.79
N ARG A 814 16.69 -47.05 27.99
CA ARG A 814 15.53 -47.21 27.11
C ARG A 814 15.92 -46.69 25.73
N GLN A 815 15.76 -47.51 24.71
CA GLN A 815 16.17 -47.16 23.30
C GLN A 815 17.61 -46.64 23.21
N GLY A 816 18.55 -47.25 23.91
CA GLY A 816 19.96 -46.85 23.91
C GLY A 816 20.28 -45.60 24.74
N LYS A 817 19.28 -44.88 25.28
CA LYS A 817 19.49 -43.67 26.10
C LYS A 817 19.36 -43.96 27.57
N LYS A 818 20.17 -43.32 28.40
CA LYS A 818 20.05 -43.38 29.87
C LYS A 818 18.84 -42.51 30.28
N ILE A 819 17.92 -43.09 31.05
CA ILE A 819 16.78 -42.40 31.66
C ILE A 819 16.89 -42.49 33.19
N LEU A 820 16.52 -41.42 33.87
CA LEU A 820 16.42 -41.35 35.31
C LEU A 820 14.93 -41.54 35.71
N VAL A 821 14.63 -42.61 36.44
CA VAL A 821 13.29 -42.78 37.01
C VAL A 821 13.31 -42.16 38.40
N THR A 822 12.56 -41.14 38.63
CA THR A 822 12.32 -40.46 39.91
C THR A 822 10.93 -40.84 40.40
N LYS A 823 10.70 -40.89 41.75
CA LYS A 823 9.39 -41.19 42.33
C LYS A 823 8.44 -40.02 42.09
#